data_a74f3522dc72390efc81aaf76b45bec8
#
_entry.id   a74f3522dc72390efc81aaf76b45bec8
#
_cell.length_a   1.000
_cell.length_b   1.000
_cell.length_c   1.000
_cell.angle_alpha   90.00
_cell.angle_beta   90.00
_cell.angle_gamma   90.00
#
_symmetry.space_group_name_H-M   'P 1'
#
loop_
_entity.id
_entity.type
_entity.pdbx_description
1 polymer ?
#
loop_
_entity_poly.entity_id
_entity_poly.type
_entity_poly.pdbx_seq_one_letter_code
_entity_poly.pdbx_strand_id
1 'polypeptide(L)'
;MKVTIDTGVAPYSDAWAGFRGEEWKNTVNVRDFIQHNYTPYEGDEAFLAQATPATTALWQKVMVGIRQENATHAPVDFDTNIATTITAHGPGYIDQELETIVGLQTDKPLKRALHPYGGINMIRSSFEAYGREMDPQFEYLFTDLRKTHNQGVFDVYSPEMMRCRKSGVLTGLPDGYGRGRIIGDYRRVALYGISYLVRERELQFADLQGKLERGDDLEATIRLREELAEHKRALLQIQQMAANYGFDISRPAMNAQEAVQWVYFAYLAAVKSQNGGAMSLGRTASFLDIYIERDMQAGRLNEVQTQELIDHFIMKIRMVRFLRTPEFDTLFSGDPIWATEVIGGMGLDGRTLVTKNSFRYLHTLHTMGPAPEPNLTILWSEQLPIAFKKYAAQVSIVTSSLQYENDDLMRADFNSDDYAIACCVSPMVIGKQMQFFGARANLAKTLLYAINGGVDEKLKIQVGPKTEPLLDEVLDYDTVMASLDHFMDWLAVQYISALNLIHYMHDKYSYEASLMALHDRDVYRTMACGIAGLSVAADSLSAIKYATVKPVRDHTGLAVDFVIEGDYPQYGNNDDRVDSIACDLVERFMKKIQALPTYRNAVPTQSILTITSNVVYGQKTGNTPDGRRGGTPFAPGANPMHGRDRKGAVASLTSVAKLPFTYAKDGISYTFSIVPQALGKDELVRKTNLVGLLDGYFHHEATIEGGQHLNVNVMNREMLLDAIAHPENYPNLTIRVSGYAVRFNALTREQQQDVISRTFTQAI
;
A
#
# COMPACT_ATOMS: atom_id res chain seq x y z
N MET A 1 -28.35 -14.39 7.11
CA MET A 1 -28.67 -15.83 6.95
C MET A 1 -27.59 -16.41 6.03
N LYS A 2 -26.70 -17.28 6.51
CA LYS A 2 -25.72 -17.96 5.65
C LYS A 2 -26.50 -18.89 4.71
N VAL A 3 -26.46 -18.59 3.42
CA VAL A 3 -27.07 -19.47 2.40
C VAL A 3 -26.15 -20.68 2.26
N THR A 4 -26.62 -21.85 2.66
CA THR A 4 -25.93 -23.11 2.36
C THR A 4 -25.99 -23.32 0.86
N ILE A 5 -24.88 -23.35 0.18
CA ILE A 5 -24.82 -23.46 -1.26
C ILE A 5 -24.90 -24.94 -1.61
N ASP A 6 -26.08 -25.42 -1.95
CA ASP A 6 -26.20 -26.66 -2.73
C ASP A 6 -25.84 -26.32 -4.18
N THR A 7 -24.54 -26.47 -4.52
CA THR A 7 -24.05 -26.14 -5.84
C THR A 7 -24.51 -27.11 -6.92
N GLY A 8 -25.13 -28.25 -6.56
CA GLY A 8 -25.44 -29.36 -7.50
C GLY A 8 -24.18 -29.92 -8.20
N VAL A 9 -23.00 -29.39 -7.86
CA VAL A 9 -21.73 -29.92 -8.28
C VAL A 9 -21.34 -30.98 -7.25
N ALA A 10 -21.12 -32.21 -7.71
CA ALA A 10 -20.56 -33.25 -6.84
C ALA A 10 -19.31 -32.70 -6.14
N PRO A 11 -19.12 -32.97 -4.84
CA PRO A 11 -17.93 -32.50 -4.16
C PRO A 11 -16.71 -32.86 -5.01
N TYR A 12 -15.77 -31.91 -5.18
CA TYR A 12 -14.52 -32.12 -5.89
C TYR A 12 -13.66 -33.12 -5.11
N SER A 13 -14.13 -34.38 -5.03
CA SER A 13 -13.64 -35.42 -4.13
C SER A 13 -12.11 -35.59 -4.26
N ASP A 14 -11.58 -35.41 -5.45
CA ASP A 14 -10.15 -35.62 -5.71
C ASP A 14 -9.29 -34.38 -5.33
N ALA A 15 -9.73 -33.18 -5.69
CA ALA A 15 -8.98 -31.96 -5.38
C ALA A 15 -8.93 -31.66 -3.87
N TRP A 16 -10.01 -31.97 -3.17
CA TRP A 16 -10.14 -31.76 -1.72
C TRP A 16 -9.78 -33.00 -0.87
N ALA A 17 -9.39 -34.09 -1.52
CA ALA A 17 -9.02 -35.32 -0.84
C ALA A 17 -7.88 -35.08 0.17
N GLY A 18 -8.06 -35.57 1.40
CA GLY A 18 -7.11 -35.44 2.49
C GLY A 18 -7.13 -34.11 3.24
N PHE A 19 -7.89 -33.09 2.77
CA PHE A 19 -8.05 -31.85 3.50
C PHE A 19 -9.15 -31.94 4.59
N ARG A 20 -8.86 -31.34 5.75
CA ARG A 20 -9.70 -31.35 6.95
C ARG A 20 -10.58 -30.09 7.01
N GLY A 21 -11.61 -30.14 7.82
CA GLY A 21 -12.60 -29.08 7.99
C GLY A 21 -13.80 -29.27 7.09
N GLU A 22 -14.98 -28.78 7.51
CA GLU A 22 -16.25 -28.96 6.79
C GLU A 22 -16.88 -27.62 6.40
N GLU A 23 -16.64 -26.53 7.16
CA GLU A 23 -17.29 -25.25 6.89
C GLU A 23 -16.85 -24.69 5.52
N TRP A 24 -15.56 -24.72 5.22
CA TRP A 24 -15.04 -24.22 3.94
C TRP A 24 -15.50 -25.03 2.72
N LYS A 25 -15.92 -26.29 2.89
CA LYS A 25 -16.47 -27.11 1.80
C LYS A 25 -17.89 -26.68 1.42
N ASN A 26 -18.64 -26.14 2.38
CA ASN A 26 -20.04 -25.77 2.24
C ASN A 26 -20.26 -24.27 1.97
N THR A 27 -19.29 -23.44 2.32
CA THR A 27 -19.32 -21.99 2.13
C THR A 27 -17.94 -21.49 1.74
N VAL A 28 -17.83 -20.37 1.02
CA VAL A 28 -16.53 -19.76 0.73
C VAL A 28 -15.91 -19.26 2.04
N ASN A 29 -14.94 -20.00 2.56
CA ASN A 29 -14.26 -19.68 3.82
C ASN A 29 -12.80 -20.16 3.79
N VAL A 30 -11.92 -19.38 3.17
CA VAL A 30 -10.48 -19.72 3.04
C VAL A 30 -9.79 -19.75 4.40
N ARG A 31 -10.21 -18.90 5.36
CA ARG A 31 -9.66 -18.91 6.71
C ARG A 31 -9.90 -20.27 7.40
N ASP A 32 -11.11 -20.82 7.33
CA ASP A 32 -11.43 -22.12 7.92
C ASP A 32 -10.57 -23.23 7.29
N PHE A 33 -10.37 -23.19 5.97
CA PHE A 33 -9.46 -24.11 5.27
C PHE A 33 -8.03 -24.03 5.81
N ILE A 34 -7.49 -22.82 5.95
CA ILE A 34 -6.11 -22.63 6.46
C ILE A 34 -6.02 -23.17 7.88
N GLN A 35 -6.91 -22.77 8.78
CA GLN A 35 -6.88 -23.15 10.19
C GLN A 35 -6.89 -24.66 10.42
N HIS A 36 -7.54 -25.41 9.55
CA HIS A 36 -7.62 -26.87 9.65
C HIS A 36 -6.43 -27.62 9.01
N ASN A 37 -5.70 -26.96 8.07
CA ASN A 37 -4.81 -27.69 7.18
C ASN A 37 -3.35 -27.22 7.18
N TYR A 38 -3.04 -25.99 7.64
CA TYR A 38 -1.65 -25.54 7.64
C TYR A 38 -0.81 -26.23 8.72
N THR A 39 0.50 -26.24 8.51
CA THR A 39 1.46 -26.80 9.45
C THR A 39 2.37 -25.69 9.99
N PRO A 40 2.23 -25.30 11.27
CA PRO A 40 3.17 -24.37 11.89
C PRO A 40 4.60 -24.86 11.81
N TYR A 41 5.55 -23.94 11.60
CA TYR A 41 6.96 -24.26 11.55
C TYR A 41 7.76 -23.39 12.53
N GLU A 42 8.47 -24.04 13.44
CA GLU A 42 9.28 -23.40 14.48
C GLU A 42 10.79 -23.62 14.31
N GLY A 43 11.18 -24.35 13.25
CA GLY A 43 12.58 -24.59 12.89
C GLY A 43 13.24 -23.39 12.23
N ASP A 44 14.46 -23.60 11.78
CA ASP A 44 15.30 -22.57 11.14
C ASP A 44 15.32 -22.67 9.60
N GLU A 45 16.16 -21.84 8.99
CA GLU A 45 16.33 -21.69 7.53
C GLU A 45 17.18 -22.78 6.86
N ALA A 46 17.69 -23.77 7.59
CA ALA A 46 18.67 -24.74 7.08
C ALA A 46 18.14 -25.63 5.92
N PHE A 47 16.82 -25.74 5.76
CA PHE A 47 16.19 -26.52 4.68
C PHE A 47 16.17 -25.77 3.33
N LEU A 48 16.40 -24.46 3.30
CA LEU A 48 16.23 -23.63 2.09
C LEU A 48 17.20 -24.02 0.97
N ALA A 49 16.68 -24.13 -0.25
CA ALA A 49 17.45 -24.46 -1.43
C ALA A 49 17.99 -23.20 -2.13
N GLN A 50 19.09 -23.35 -2.86
CA GLN A 50 19.64 -22.29 -3.71
C GLN A 50 18.79 -22.11 -4.98
N ALA A 51 18.96 -20.93 -5.64
CA ALA A 51 18.34 -20.67 -6.93
C ALA A 51 18.72 -21.74 -7.97
N THR A 52 17.72 -22.20 -8.73
CA THR A 52 17.97 -23.11 -9.82
C THR A 52 18.58 -22.37 -11.04
N PRO A 53 19.22 -23.11 -11.98
CA PRO A 53 19.66 -22.50 -13.24
C PRO A 53 18.52 -21.85 -14.01
N ALA A 54 17.30 -22.41 -13.98
CA ALA A 54 16.12 -21.84 -14.62
C ALA A 54 15.72 -20.50 -13.99
N THR A 55 15.62 -20.43 -12.65
CA THR A 55 15.40 -19.17 -11.91
C THR A 55 16.43 -18.11 -12.29
N THR A 56 17.71 -18.47 -12.29
CA THR A 56 18.80 -17.55 -12.62
C THR A 56 18.70 -17.04 -14.05
N ALA A 57 18.47 -17.93 -15.01
CA ALA A 57 18.37 -17.57 -16.43
C ALA A 57 17.17 -16.65 -16.72
N LEU A 58 15.99 -16.96 -16.14
CA LEU A 58 14.79 -16.13 -16.28
C LEU A 58 14.99 -14.75 -15.68
N TRP A 59 15.53 -14.70 -14.45
CA TRP A 59 15.76 -13.42 -13.78
C TRP A 59 16.77 -12.54 -14.50
N GLN A 60 17.83 -13.12 -15.08
CA GLN A 60 18.77 -12.40 -15.93
C GLN A 60 18.11 -11.78 -17.17
N LYS A 61 17.18 -12.50 -17.83
CA LYS A 61 16.40 -11.96 -18.96
C LYS A 61 15.56 -10.76 -18.54
N VAL A 62 14.86 -10.84 -17.40
CA VAL A 62 14.07 -9.73 -16.85
C VAL A 62 14.96 -8.53 -16.50
N MET A 63 16.12 -8.78 -15.89
CA MET A 63 17.05 -7.71 -15.51
C MET A 63 17.64 -6.93 -16.69
N VAL A 64 17.70 -7.50 -17.88
CA VAL A 64 18.09 -6.76 -19.10
C VAL A 64 17.11 -5.61 -19.35
N GLY A 65 15.80 -5.88 -19.33
CA GLY A 65 14.77 -4.86 -19.53
C GLY A 65 14.76 -3.82 -18.40
N ILE A 66 14.90 -4.25 -17.14
CA ILE A 66 14.96 -3.34 -16.00
C ILE A 66 16.16 -2.38 -16.11
N ARG A 67 17.33 -2.86 -16.51
CA ARG A 67 18.51 -2.02 -16.75
C ARG A 67 18.29 -1.03 -17.90
N GLN A 68 17.60 -1.45 -18.96
CA GLN A 68 17.21 -0.56 -20.05
C GLN A 68 16.32 0.58 -19.55
N GLU A 69 15.26 0.28 -18.78
CA GLU A 69 14.39 1.31 -18.19
C GLU A 69 15.15 2.29 -17.31
N ASN A 70 16.04 1.78 -16.45
CA ASN A 70 16.88 2.64 -15.59
C ASN A 70 17.82 3.53 -16.41
N ALA A 71 18.36 3.06 -17.52
CA ALA A 71 19.28 3.82 -18.36
C ALA A 71 18.57 4.86 -19.23
N THR A 72 17.36 4.57 -19.70
CA THR A 72 16.59 5.45 -20.59
C THR A 72 15.58 6.34 -19.87
N HIS A 73 15.28 6.05 -18.60
CA HIS A 73 14.18 6.65 -17.84
C HIS A 73 12.83 6.60 -18.59
N ALA A 74 12.63 5.55 -19.38
CA ALA A 74 11.43 5.35 -20.18
C ALA A 74 10.99 3.86 -20.16
N PRO A 75 9.70 3.59 -20.37
CA PRO A 75 9.21 2.21 -20.52
C PRO A 75 9.92 1.45 -21.63
N VAL A 76 10.14 0.15 -21.45
CA VAL A 76 10.68 -0.72 -22.50
C VAL A 76 9.77 -0.72 -23.73
N ASP A 77 8.45 -0.89 -23.52
CA ASP A 77 7.43 -0.91 -24.58
C ASP A 77 6.03 -0.65 -24.01
N PHE A 78 5.11 -0.20 -24.85
CA PHE A 78 3.66 -0.13 -24.61
C PHE A 78 2.88 -0.03 -25.93
N ASP A 79 1.61 -0.45 -25.91
CA ASP A 79 0.72 -0.37 -27.07
C ASP A 79 0.26 1.06 -27.33
N THR A 80 -0.13 1.36 -28.58
CA THR A 80 -0.69 2.65 -28.98
C THR A 80 -2.21 2.61 -29.21
N ASN A 81 -2.78 1.41 -29.31
CA ASN A 81 -4.17 1.18 -29.70
C ASN A 81 -4.87 0.01 -28.98
N ILE A 82 -4.22 -0.60 -27.95
CA ILE A 82 -4.80 -1.70 -27.20
C ILE A 82 -4.94 -1.31 -25.74
N ALA A 83 -6.17 -1.14 -25.26
CA ALA A 83 -6.45 -1.06 -23.84
C ALA A 83 -6.26 -2.45 -23.21
N THR A 84 -5.48 -2.52 -22.15
CA THR A 84 -5.27 -3.77 -21.43
C THR A 84 -6.54 -4.15 -20.66
N THR A 85 -7.06 -5.34 -20.96
CA THR A 85 -8.16 -5.99 -20.26
C THR A 85 -7.74 -7.41 -19.93
N ILE A 86 -8.55 -8.17 -19.19
CA ILE A 86 -8.21 -9.55 -18.79
C ILE A 86 -7.82 -10.42 -20.02
N THR A 87 -8.50 -10.22 -21.14
CA THR A 87 -8.34 -11.04 -22.36
C THR A 87 -7.81 -10.29 -23.58
N ALA A 88 -7.36 -9.04 -23.43
CA ALA A 88 -6.94 -8.20 -24.57
C ALA A 88 -5.66 -8.69 -25.25
N HIS A 89 -4.77 -9.31 -24.50
CA HIS A 89 -3.49 -9.81 -25.03
C HIS A 89 -3.49 -11.33 -25.08
N GLY A 90 -2.85 -11.89 -26.10
CA GLY A 90 -2.52 -13.32 -26.15
C GLY A 90 -1.53 -13.72 -25.04
N PRO A 91 -1.23 -15.03 -24.91
CA PRO A 91 -0.27 -15.52 -23.93
C PRO A 91 1.11 -14.90 -24.11
N GLY A 92 1.67 -14.38 -23.01
CA GLY A 92 3.02 -13.83 -22.93
C GLY A 92 3.90 -14.64 -21.96
N TYR A 93 5.17 -14.74 -22.29
CA TYR A 93 6.18 -15.51 -21.54
C TYR A 93 7.48 -14.72 -21.41
N ILE A 94 8.24 -14.98 -20.34
CA ILE A 94 9.66 -14.61 -20.28
C ILE A 94 10.45 -15.60 -21.15
N ASP A 95 10.21 -16.90 -20.91
CA ASP A 95 10.72 -18.03 -21.66
C ASP A 95 9.82 -19.25 -21.41
N GLN A 96 9.07 -19.64 -22.41
CA GLN A 96 8.04 -20.66 -22.27
C GLN A 96 8.58 -22.05 -21.85
N GLU A 97 9.85 -22.35 -22.16
CA GLU A 97 10.45 -23.64 -21.82
C GLU A 97 10.96 -23.70 -20.37
N LEU A 98 11.29 -22.55 -19.79
CA LEU A 98 11.89 -22.48 -18.46
C LEU A 98 10.90 -22.14 -17.34
N GLU A 99 9.76 -21.52 -17.67
CA GLU A 99 8.80 -21.04 -16.69
C GLU A 99 7.97 -22.17 -16.06
N THR A 100 7.98 -22.26 -14.72
CA THR A 100 7.04 -23.14 -13.99
C THR A 100 5.72 -22.42 -13.67
N ILE A 101 5.72 -21.09 -13.60
CA ILE A 101 4.54 -20.23 -13.47
C ILE A 101 4.49 -19.30 -14.68
N VAL A 102 3.40 -19.36 -15.42
CA VAL A 102 3.23 -18.62 -16.68
C VAL A 102 2.25 -17.46 -16.54
N GLY A 103 2.33 -16.53 -17.48
CA GLY A 103 1.42 -15.39 -17.59
C GLY A 103 2.14 -14.05 -17.43
N LEU A 104 1.78 -13.11 -18.30
CA LEU A 104 2.25 -11.71 -18.26
C LEU A 104 1.04 -10.76 -18.34
N GLN A 105 1.21 -9.55 -17.87
CA GLN A 105 0.17 -8.50 -17.95
C GLN A 105 -0.16 -8.10 -19.39
N THR A 106 0.80 -8.26 -20.29
CA THR A 106 0.69 -8.08 -21.75
C THR A 106 1.28 -9.30 -22.47
N ASP A 107 1.57 -9.19 -23.73
CA ASP A 107 2.19 -10.25 -24.55
C ASP A 107 3.73 -10.34 -24.43
N LYS A 108 4.37 -9.34 -23.76
CA LYS A 108 5.83 -9.26 -23.63
C LYS A 108 6.27 -8.88 -22.22
N PRO A 109 7.46 -9.34 -21.76
CA PRO A 109 8.05 -8.94 -20.50
C PRO A 109 8.21 -7.42 -20.39
N LEU A 110 7.85 -6.84 -19.24
CA LEU A 110 7.96 -5.41 -18.89
C LEU A 110 7.23 -4.42 -19.83
N LYS A 111 6.52 -4.90 -20.85
CA LYS A 111 5.65 -4.05 -21.66
C LYS A 111 4.51 -3.53 -20.79
N ARG A 112 4.32 -2.20 -20.77
CA ARG A 112 3.37 -1.51 -19.88
C ARG A 112 1.92 -1.87 -20.21
N ALA A 113 1.14 -2.08 -19.15
CA ALA A 113 -0.32 -2.15 -19.26
C ALA A 113 -0.90 -0.75 -19.51
N LEU A 114 -1.87 -0.67 -20.42
CA LEU A 114 -2.51 0.55 -20.86
C LEU A 114 -3.98 0.58 -20.37
N HIS A 115 -4.31 1.44 -19.41
CA HIS A 115 -5.63 1.50 -18.76
C HIS A 115 -6.32 2.86 -18.92
N PRO A 116 -6.94 3.15 -20.08
CA PRO A 116 -7.61 4.40 -20.33
C PRO A 116 -8.92 4.57 -19.54
N TYR A 117 -9.54 3.51 -19.05
CA TYR A 117 -10.80 3.56 -18.30
C TYR A 117 -10.71 4.40 -17.03
N GLY A 118 -9.57 4.35 -16.33
CA GLY A 118 -9.29 5.18 -15.16
C GLY A 118 -8.94 6.61 -15.52
N GLY A 119 -8.20 6.82 -16.61
CA GLY A 119 -7.76 8.16 -16.97
C GLY A 119 -7.16 8.29 -18.36
N ILE A 120 -7.94 8.76 -19.33
CA ILE A 120 -7.42 9.04 -20.68
C ILE A 120 -6.38 10.17 -20.67
N ASN A 121 -6.52 11.16 -19.80
CA ASN A 121 -5.54 12.23 -19.68
C ASN A 121 -4.17 11.74 -19.24
N MET A 122 -4.11 10.77 -18.30
CA MET A 122 -2.87 10.12 -17.90
C MET A 122 -2.19 9.43 -19.09
N ILE A 123 -2.98 8.71 -19.90
CA ILE A 123 -2.49 8.03 -21.10
C ILE A 123 -1.97 9.03 -22.12
N ARG A 124 -2.75 10.10 -22.42
CA ARG A 124 -2.35 11.15 -23.37
C ARG A 124 -1.02 11.80 -22.94
N SER A 125 -0.94 12.23 -21.69
CA SER A 125 0.29 12.85 -21.17
C SER A 125 1.49 11.88 -21.18
N SER A 126 1.25 10.58 -20.96
CA SER A 126 2.32 9.57 -21.07
C SER A 126 2.79 9.41 -22.52
N PHE A 127 1.89 9.40 -23.49
CA PHE A 127 2.24 9.34 -24.93
C PHE A 127 3.07 10.55 -25.34
N GLU A 128 2.64 11.76 -24.94
CA GLU A 128 3.39 13.00 -25.19
C GLU A 128 4.80 12.93 -24.57
N ALA A 129 4.88 12.53 -23.30
CA ALA A 129 6.16 12.46 -22.57
C ALA A 129 7.16 11.48 -23.18
N TYR A 130 6.67 10.36 -23.75
CA TYR A 130 7.51 9.32 -24.35
C TYR A 130 7.59 9.42 -25.89
N GLY A 131 7.08 10.48 -26.49
CA GLY A 131 7.18 10.75 -27.92
C GLY A 131 6.48 9.70 -28.80
N ARG A 132 5.34 9.15 -28.34
CA ARG A 132 4.50 8.19 -29.08
C ARG A 132 3.19 8.84 -29.47
N GLU A 133 2.68 8.49 -30.64
CA GLU A 133 1.38 8.95 -31.11
C GLU A 133 0.31 7.92 -30.73
N MET A 134 -0.81 8.42 -30.20
CA MET A 134 -1.97 7.59 -29.89
C MET A 134 -2.77 7.35 -31.19
N ASP A 135 -3.28 6.12 -31.37
CA ASP A 135 -4.19 5.82 -32.47
C ASP A 135 -5.45 6.69 -32.38
N PRO A 136 -5.84 7.42 -33.45
CA PRO A 136 -6.99 8.33 -33.42
C PRO A 136 -8.33 7.64 -33.09
N GLN A 137 -8.52 6.39 -33.49
CA GLN A 137 -9.75 5.65 -33.17
C GLN A 137 -9.77 5.24 -31.69
N PHE A 138 -8.61 4.88 -31.14
CA PHE A 138 -8.46 4.60 -29.72
C PHE A 138 -8.74 5.87 -28.89
N GLU A 139 -8.19 7.00 -29.28
CA GLU A 139 -8.45 8.28 -28.61
C GLU A 139 -9.94 8.64 -28.67
N TYR A 140 -10.56 8.59 -29.84
CA TYR A 140 -11.99 8.86 -30.05
C TYR A 140 -12.89 7.97 -29.17
N LEU A 141 -12.55 6.68 -29.01
CA LEU A 141 -13.31 5.77 -28.15
C LEU A 141 -13.37 6.25 -26.71
N PHE A 142 -12.26 6.78 -26.16
CA PHE A 142 -12.15 7.15 -24.75
C PHE A 142 -12.32 8.64 -24.47
N THR A 143 -12.53 9.47 -25.48
CA THR A 143 -12.86 10.90 -25.32
C THR A 143 -14.31 11.21 -25.67
N ASP A 144 -14.84 10.61 -26.74
CA ASP A 144 -16.12 10.96 -27.33
C ASP A 144 -17.21 9.90 -27.09
N LEU A 145 -16.87 8.62 -27.28
CA LEU A 145 -17.86 7.53 -27.14
C LEU A 145 -17.99 7.02 -25.71
N ARG A 146 -16.94 7.12 -24.90
CA ARG A 146 -16.92 6.59 -23.54
C ARG A 146 -16.27 7.60 -22.58
N LYS A 147 -17.00 7.97 -21.55
CA LYS A 147 -16.46 8.79 -20.47
C LYS A 147 -15.52 7.94 -19.57
N THR A 148 -14.40 8.51 -19.17
CA THR A 148 -13.45 7.87 -18.24
C THR A 148 -13.67 8.37 -16.81
N HIS A 149 -13.14 7.67 -15.83
CA HIS A 149 -13.22 8.05 -14.43
C HIS A 149 -12.73 9.48 -14.18
N ASN A 150 -11.53 9.83 -14.65
CA ASN A 150 -10.98 11.14 -14.37
C ASN A 150 -11.76 12.27 -15.05
N GLN A 151 -12.29 12.07 -16.27
CA GLN A 151 -13.19 13.03 -16.88
C GLN A 151 -14.43 13.26 -16.01
N GLY A 152 -15.05 12.16 -15.54
CA GLY A 152 -16.20 12.23 -14.63
C GLY A 152 -15.91 13.04 -13.37
N VAL A 153 -14.74 12.84 -12.76
CA VAL A 153 -14.33 13.57 -11.55
C VAL A 153 -14.13 15.06 -11.83
N PHE A 154 -13.37 15.39 -12.87
CA PHE A 154 -13.06 16.80 -13.19
C PHE A 154 -14.29 17.59 -13.66
N ASP A 155 -15.28 16.95 -14.25
CA ASP A 155 -16.55 17.59 -14.62
C ASP A 155 -17.37 18.08 -13.42
N VAL A 156 -17.18 17.47 -12.25
CA VAL A 156 -18.00 17.75 -11.05
C VAL A 156 -17.22 18.36 -9.90
N TYR A 157 -15.92 18.54 -10.03
CA TYR A 157 -15.13 19.25 -9.03
C TYR A 157 -15.56 20.72 -8.93
N SER A 158 -15.71 21.19 -7.69
CA SER A 158 -15.93 22.62 -7.45
C SER A 158 -14.64 23.42 -7.69
N PRO A 159 -14.74 24.74 -7.97
CA PRO A 159 -13.56 25.60 -8.02
C PRO A 159 -12.74 25.59 -6.74
N GLU A 160 -13.38 25.38 -5.60
CA GLU A 160 -12.71 25.29 -4.30
C GLU A 160 -11.88 24.01 -4.17
N MET A 161 -12.44 22.85 -4.55
CA MET A 161 -11.69 21.58 -4.63
C MET A 161 -10.47 21.69 -5.56
N MET A 162 -10.63 22.37 -6.70
CA MET A 162 -9.53 22.62 -7.62
C MET A 162 -8.44 23.51 -7.00
N ARG A 163 -8.82 24.53 -6.21
CA ARG A 163 -7.84 25.33 -5.44
C ARG A 163 -7.13 24.50 -4.39
N CYS A 164 -7.84 23.65 -3.63
CA CYS A 164 -7.24 22.74 -2.65
C CYS A 164 -6.21 21.79 -3.31
N ARG A 165 -6.53 21.23 -4.47
CA ARG A 165 -5.64 20.38 -5.26
C ARG A 165 -4.41 21.15 -5.76
N LYS A 166 -4.60 22.34 -6.31
CA LYS A 166 -3.52 23.18 -6.84
C LYS A 166 -2.56 23.65 -5.75
N SER A 167 -3.06 24.07 -4.62
CA SER A 167 -2.26 24.55 -3.49
C SER A 167 -1.48 23.44 -2.80
N GLY A 168 -1.93 22.19 -2.91
CA GLY A 168 -1.35 21.03 -2.22
C GLY A 168 -1.76 20.89 -0.77
N VAL A 169 -2.84 21.56 -0.34
CA VAL A 169 -3.46 21.26 0.97
C VAL A 169 -4.14 19.89 0.93
N LEU A 170 -4.64 19.47 -0.25
CA LEU A 170 -4.98 18.09 -0.58
C LEU A 170 -4.05 17.60 -1.70
N THR A 171 -3.39 16.46 -1.49
CA THR A 171 -2.42 15.90 -2.45
C THR A 171 -2.59 14.39 -2.60
N GLY A 172 -2.34 13.88 -3.82
CA GLY A 172 -2.44 12.45 -4.11
C GLY A 172 -3.87 11.95 -4.23
N LEU A 173 -4.81 12.83 -4.58
CA LEU A 173 -6.19 12.45 -4.88
C LEU A 173 -6.20 11.44 -6.04
N PRO A 174 -6.92 10.30 -5.93
CA PRO A 174 -7.00 9.31 -7.00
C PRO A 174 -8.00 9.74 -8.10
N ASP A 175 -7.88 10.99 -8.54
CA ASP A 175 -8.74 11.63 -9.54
C ASP A 175 -8.24 11.46 -10.97
N GLY A 176 -6.95 11.17 -11.15
CA GLY A 176 -6.33 11.02 -12.47
C GLY A 176 -6.08 9.56 -12.89
N TYR A 177 -6.25 8.59 -11.99
CA TYR A 177 -5.98 7.16 -12.23
C TYR A 177 -6.94 6.30 -11.39
N GLY A 178 -6.85 4.97 -11.53
CA GLY A 178 -7.70 4.06 -10.77
C GLY A 178 -7.48 4.12 -9.27
N ARG A 179 -8.44 3.61 -8.53
CA ARG A 179 -8.31 3.43 -7.08
C ARG A 179 -7.44 2.20 -6.81
N GLY A 180 -7.05 2.01 -5.59
CA GLY A 180 -6.31 0.85 -5.14
C GLY A 180 -6.78 0.39 -3.78
N ARG A 181 -5.92 -0.32 -3.05
CA ARG A 181 -6.16 -0.80 -1.69
C ARG A 181 -7.35 -1.75 -1.56
N ILE A 182 -7.59 -2.54 -2.59
CA ILE A 182 -8.45 -3.71 -2.53
C ILE A 182 -7.54 -4.94 -2.57
N ILE A 183 -7.71 -5.84 -1.62
CA ILE A 183 -7.03 -7.13 -1.62
C ILE A 183 -8.04 -8.18 -2.07
N GLY A 184 -7.94 -8.65 -3.33
CA GLY A 184 -8.74 -9.78 -3.79
C GLY A 184 -8.33 -11.05 -3.06
N ASP A 185 -9.29 -11.87 -2.65
CA ASP A 185 -8.96 -13.19 -2.10
C ASP A 185 -8.65 -14.17 -3.24
N TYR A 186 -7.48 -14.01 -3.83
CA TYR A 186 -7.00 -14.81 -4.96
C TYR A 186 -6.94 -16.32 -4.67
N ARG A 187 -6.85 -16.69 -3.39
CA ARG A 187 -6.82 -18.06 -2.88
C ARG A 187 -8.12 -18.80 -3.18
N ARG A 188 -9.25 -18.05 -3.30
CA ARG A 188 -10.57 -18.62 -3.65
C ARG A 188 -10.54 -19.37 -4.98
N VAL A 189 -9.79 -18.85 -5.97
CA VAL A 189 -9.71 -19.52 -7.28
C VAL A 189 -8.97 -20.85 -7.18
N ALA A 190 -7.90 -20.93 -6.40
CA ALA A 190 -7.19 -22.18 -6.17
C ALA A 190 -8.00 -23.21 -5.37
N LEU A 191 -8.72 -22.75 -4.35
CA LEU A 191 -9.47 -23.64 -3.45
C LEU A 191 -10.78 -24.14 -4.07
N TYR A 192 -11.50 -23.28 -4.80
CA TYR A 192 -12.86 -23.59 -5.27
C TYR A 192 -13.00 -23.77 -6.79
N GLY A 193 -12.10 -23.15 -7.58
CA GLY A 193 -12.25 -23.04 -9.02
C GLY A 193 -13.32 -22.03 -9.45
N ILE A 194 -13.25 -21.62 -10.71
CA ILE A 194 -14.14 -20.57 -11.24
C ILE A 194 -15.60 -21.03 -11.31
N SER A 195 -15.87 -22.31 -11.64
CA SER A 195 -17.25 -22.79 -11.75
C SER A 195 -18.03 -22.67 -10.41
N TYR A 196 -17.37 -22.97 -9.31
CA TYR A 196 -17.98 -22.81 -7.97
C TYR A 196 -18.27 -21.34 -7.67
N LEU A 197 -17.30 -20.45 -7.91
CA LEU A 197 -17.44 -19.02 -7.65
C LEU A 197 -18.51 -18.36 -8.54
N VAL A 198 -18.63 -18.78 -9.81
CA VAL A 198 -19.69 -18.32 -10.71
C VAL A 198 -21.07 -18.76 -10.16
N ARG A 199 -21.19 -20.02 -9.74
CA ARG A 199 -22.45 -20.53 -9.17
C ARG A 199 -22.84 -19.78 -7.90
N GLU A 200 -21.87 -19.46 -7.05
CA GLU A 200 -22.12 -18.63 -5.86
C GLU A 200 -22.71 -17.26 -6.26
N ARG A 201 -22.17 -16.58 -7.27
CA ARG A 201 -22.67 -15.28 -7.76
C ARG A 201 -24.09 -15.42 -8.35
N GLU A 202 -24.39 -16.50 -9.05
CA GLU A 202 -25.73 -16.78 -9.57
C GLU A 202 -26.78 -16.94 -8.46
N LEU A 203 -26.43 -17.65 -7.39
CA LEU A 203 -27.31 -17.82 -6.24
C LEU A 203 -27.52 -16.50 -5.50
N GLN A 204 -26.46 -15.72 -5.31
CA GLN A 204 -26.53 -14.38 -4.70
C GLN A 204 -27.37 -13.41 -5.54
N PHE A 205 -27.27 -13.49 -6.86
CA PHE A 205 -28.09 -12.71 -7.79
C PHE A 205 -29.57 -13.11 -7.69
N ALA A 206 -29.86 -14.39 -7.63
CA ALA A 206 -31.22 -14.90 -7.50
C ALA A 206 -31.89 -14.50 -6.16
N ASP A 207 -31.11 -14.50 -5.05
CA ASP A 207 -31.57 -14.07 -3.71
C ASP A 207 -32.09 -12.61 -3.69
N LEU A 208 -31.59 -11.76 -4.58
CA LEU A 208 -32.03 -10.37 -4.67
C LEU A 208 -33.35 -10.16 -5.44
N GLN A 209 -33.90 -11.20 -6.07
CA GLN A 209 -35.12 -11.06 -6.88
C GLN A 209 -36.30 -10.57 -6.04
N GLY A 210 -36.52 -11.17 -4.86
CA GLY A 210 -37.61 -10.76 -3.98
C GLY A 210 -37.47 -9.31 -3.45
N LYS A 211 -36.26 -8.85 -3.22
CA LYS A 211 -36.01 -7.44 -2.84
C LYS A 211 -36.38 -6.49 -3.98
N LEU A 212 -35.97 -6.84 -5.21
CA LEU A 212 -36.28 -6.05 -6.40
C LEU A 212 -37.80 -5.95 -6.63
N GLU A 213 -38.54 -7.07 -6.51
CA GLU A 213 -39.97 -7.10 -6.72
C GLU A 213 -40.77 -6.30 -5.67
N ARG A 214 -40.28 -6.25 -4.43
CA ARG A 214 -40.88 -5.41 -3.39
C ARG A 214 -40.45 -3.95 -3.43
N GLY A 215 -39.40 -3.62 -4.21
CA GLY A 215 -38.85 -2.29 -4.26
C GLY A 215 -38.00 -1.92 -3.03
N ASP A 216 -37.54 -2.93 -2.26
CA ASP A 216 -36.70 -2.73 -1.08
C ASP A 216 -35.34 -2.14 -1.50
N ASP A 217 -34.96 -0.96 -0.96
CA ASP A 217 -33.72 -0.26 -1.30
C ASP A 217 -33.42 -0.33 -2.81
N LEU A 218 -34.38 0.10 -3.64
CA LEU A 218 -34.44 -0.19 -5.07
C LEU A 218 -33.13 0.12 -5.80
N GLU A 219 -32.58 1.32 -5.60
CA GLU A 219 -31.31 1.72 -6.25
C GLU A 219 -30.14 0.83 -5.82
N ALA A 220 -29.99 0.59 -4.52
CA ALA A 220 -28.92 -0.28 -3.98
C ALA A 220 -29.09 -1.73 -4.44
N THR A 221 -30.34 -2.24 -4.53
CA THR A 221 -30.64 -3.58 -5.02
C THR A 221 -30.31 -3.73 -6.51
N ILE A 222 -30.70 -2.76 -7.36
CA ILE A 222 -30.39 -2.77 -8.79
C ILE A 222 -28.86 -2.73 -8.98
N ARG A 223 -28.20 -1.84 -8.27
CA ARG A 223 -26.75 -1.69 -8.35
C ARG A 223 -26.01 -2.97 -7.93
N LEU A 224 -26.41 -3.61 -6.83
CA LEU A 224 -25.79 -4.86 -6.40
C LEU A 224 -26.03 -5.99 -7.41
N ARG A 225 -27.19 -6.05 -8.07
CA ARG A 225 -27.44 -7.01 -9.14
C ARG A 225 -26.55 -6.78 -10.35
N GLU A 226 -26.34 -5.51 -10.75
CA GLU A 226 -25.41 -5.14 -11.80
C GLU A 226 -23.97 -5.58 -11.43
N GLU A 227 -23.52 -5.27 -10.22
CA GLU A 227 -22.19 -5.67 -9.72
C GLU A 227 -22.00 -7.19 -9.75
N LEU A 228 -23.00 -7.96 -9.31
CA LEU A 228 -22.94 -9.45 -9.36
C LEU A 228 -22.88 -9.99 -10.79
N ALA A 229 -23.56 -9.35 -11.74
CA ALA A 229 -23.46 -9.70 -13.16
C ALA A 229 -22.06 -9.41 -13.71
N GLU A 230 -21.47 -8.28 -13.34
CA GLU A 230 -20.09 -7.93 -13.68
C GLU A 230 -19.07 -8.89 -13.04
N HIS A 231 -19.27 -9.30 -11.76
CA HIS A 231 -18.43 -10.29 -11.09
C HIS A 231 -18.45 -11.62 -11.84
N LYS A 232 -19.63 -12.10 -12.23
CA LYS A 232 -19.77 -13.33 -13.04
C LYS A 232 -19.00 -13.19 -14.36
N ARG A 233 -19.17 -12.09 -15.07
CA ARG A 233 -18.45 -11.83 -16.33
C ARG A 233 -16.94 -11.83 -16.12
N ALA A 234 -16.44 -11.17 -15.09
CA ALA A 234 -15.02 -11.12 -14.77
C ALA A 234 -14.44 -12.51 -14.46
N LEU A 235 -15.16 -13.32 -13.65
CA LEU A 235 -14.75 -14.71 -13.35
C LEU A 235 -14.61 -15.55 -14.63
N LEU A 236 -15.57 -15.45 -15.56
CA LEU A 236 -15.50 -16.15 -16.85
C LEU A 236 -14.35 -15.63 -17.74
N GLN A 237 -14.04 -14.35 -17.67
CA GLN A 237 -12.86 -13.80 -18.37
C GLN A 237 -11.53 -14.30 -17.77
N ILE A 238 -11.45 -14.47 -16.44
CA ILE A 238 -10.29 -15.10 -15.78
C ILE A 238 -10.11 -16.52 -16.27
N GLN A 239 -11.20 -17.30 -16.36
CA GLN A 239 -11.17 -18.65 -16.90
C GLN A 239 -10.71 -18.68 -18.37
N GLN A 240 -11.23 -17.77 -19.19
CA GLN A 240 -10.81 -17.65 -20.59
C GLN A 240 -9.32 -17.29 -20.73
N MET A 241 -8.82 -16.38 -19.90
CA MET A 241 -7.41 -16.01 -19.88
C MET A 241 -6.54 -17.24 -19.55
N ALA A 242 -6.89 -17.99 -18.51
CA ALA A 242 -6.16 -19.21 -18.14
C ALA A 242 -6.21 -20.29 -19.26
N ALA A 243 -7.36 -20.44 -19.91
CA ALA A 243 -7.52 -21.36 -21.02
C ALA A 243 -6.61 -21.02 -22.23
N ASN A 244 -6.35 -19.75 -22.48
CA ASN A 244 -5.41 -19.30 -23.51
C ASN A 244 -3.95 -19.76 -23.21
N TYR A 245 -3.59 -19.96 -21.93
CA TYR A 245 -2.33 -20.55 -21.50
C TYR A 245 -2.38 -22.09 -21.41
N GLY A 246 -3.53 -22.71 -21.72
CA GLY A 246 -3.71 -24.17 -21.68
C GLY A 246 -4.14 -24.72 -20.32
N PHE A 247 -4.62 -23.89 -19.39
CA PHE A 247 -5.02 -24.32 -18.06
C PHE A 247 -6.55 -24.28 -17.86
N ASP A 248 -7.07 -25.31 -17.21
CA ASP A 248 -8.48 -25.39 -16.80
C ASP A 248 -8.64 -25.03 -15.32
N ILE A 249 -8.92 -23.75 -15.06
CA ILE A 249 -9.19 -23.23 -13.71
C ILE A 249 -10.69 -23.22 -13.35
N SER A 250 -11.53 -23.88 -14.15
CA SER A 250 -12.94 -24.08 -13.80
C SER A 250 -13.10 -24.90 -12.53
N ARG A 251 -12.15 -25.76 -12.24
CA ARG A 251 -12.03 -26.64 -11.08
C ARG A 251 -11.00 -26.17 -10.06
N PRO A 252 -11.05 -26.67 -8.81
CA PRO A 252 -10.00 -26.45 -7.82
C PRO A 252 -8.63 -26.97 -8.26
N ALA A 253 -7.56 -26.44 -7.67
CA ALA A 253 -6.20 -26.89 -7.87
C ALA A 253 -5.96 -28.29 -7.31
N MET A 254 -5.32 -29.17 -8.07
CA MET A 254 -5.04 -30.56 -7.72
C MET A 254 -3.69 -30.75 -7.03
N ASN A 255 -2.74 -29.83 -7.21
CA ASN A 255 -1.38 -29.89 -6.71
C ASN A 255 -0.82 -28.50 -6.43
N ALA A 256 0.39 -28.42 -5.88
CA ALA A 256 1.03 -27.17 -5.50
C ALA A 256 1.28 -26.23 -6.69
N GLN A 257 1.74 -26.75 -7.82
CA GLN A 257 1.99 -25.94 -9.02
C GLN A 257 0.69 -25.29 -9.52
N GLU A 258 -0.40 -26.06 -9.59
CA GLU A 258 -1.71 -25.53 -9.95
C GLU A 258 -2.20 -24.51 -8.91
N ALA A 259 -2.03 -24.76 -7.61
CA ALA A 259 -2.46 -23.82 -6.58
C ALA A 259 -1.75 -22.46 -6.72
N VAL A 260 -0.44 -22.44 -6.94
CA VAL A 260 0.33 -21.21 -7.19
C VAL A 260 -0.12 -20.55 -8.51
N GLN A 261 -0.29 -21.33 -9.57
CA GLN A 261 -0.71 -20.81 -10.88
C GLN A 261 -2.13 -20.23 -10.85
N TRP A 262 -3.10 -20.87 -10.15
CA TRP A 262 -4.47 -20.37 -10.00
C TRP A 262 -4.52 -19.06 -9.20
N VAL A 263 -3.78 -18.98 -8.09
CA VAL A 263 -3.61 -17.74 -7.32
C VAL A 263 -3.03 -16.65 -8.21
N TYR A 264 -1.99 -16.99 -9.00
CA TYR A 264 -1.36 -16.01 -9.88
C TYR A 264 -2.30 -15.56 -11.02
N PHE A 265 -3.06 -16.45 -11.66
CA PHE A 265 -4.02 -16.04 -12.68
C PHE A 265 -5.11 -15.12 -12.14
N ALA A 266 -5.61 -15.37 -10.91
CA ALA A 266 -6.55 -14.49 -10.25
C ALA A 266 -5.95 -13.09 -9.99
N TYR A 267 -4.72 -13.03 -9.50
CA TYR A 267 -3.97 -11.79 -9.32
C TYR A 267 -3.68 -11.09 -10.66
N LEU A 268 -3.23 -11.83 -11.66
CA LEU A 268 -2.93 -11.30 -13.00
C LEU A 268 -4.17 -10.68 -13.66
N ALA A 269 -5.35 -11.28 -13.50
CA ALA A 269 -6.60 -10.73 -13.99
C ALA A 269 -6.92 -9.37 -13.35
N ALA A 270 -6.68 -9.24 -12.05
CA ALA A 270 -6.83 -7.96 -11.35
C ALA A 270 -5.84 -6.91 -11.89
N VAL A 271 -4.57 -7.28 -12.07
CA VAL A 271 -3.54 -6.43 -12.69
C VAL A 271 -3.93 -5.97 -14.09
N LYS A 272 -4.51 -6.87 -14.91
CA LYS A 272 -4.89 -6.58 -16.30
C LYS A 272 -6.17 -5.76 -16.41
N SER A 273 -7.00 -5.68 -15.39
CA SER A 273 -8.31 -5.05 -15.44
C SER A 273 -8.40 -3.72 -14.70
N GLN A 274 -7.39 -3.32 -13.93
CA GLN A 274 -7.41 -2.04 -13.22
C GLN A 274 -6.12 -1.23 -13.42
N ASN A 275 -6.17 0.02 -13.00
CA ASN A 275 -5.09 1.00 -13.24
C ASN A 275 -4.05 1.05 -12.10
N GLY A 276 -3.83 -0.04 -11.40
CA GLY A 276 -2.84 -0.12 -10.33
C GLY A 276 -3.20 0.65 -9.06
N GLY A 277 -2.23 0.81 -8.19
CA GLY A 277 -2.22 1.68 -7.05
C GLY A 277 -3.17 1.41 -5.87
N ALA A 278 -3.28 0.24 -5.25
CA ALA A 278 -2.33 -0.80 -4.95
C ALA A 278 -2.82 -2.18 -5.40
N MET A 279 -1.88 -3.02 -5.79
CA MET A 279 -2.13 -4.40 -6.23
C MET A 279 -1.63 -5.38 -5.17
N SER A 280 -2.12 -5.26 -3.94
CA SER A 280 -1.69 -6.10 -2.83
C SER A 280 -2.04 -7.56 -3.06
N LEU A 281 -1.09 -8.45 -2.77
CA LEU A 281 -1.23 -9.88 -2.98
C LEU A 281 -2.02 -10.55 -1.85
N GLY A 282 -1.77 -10.14 -0.62
CA GLY A 282 -2.52 -10.61 0.55
C GLY A 282 -1.71 -11.48 1.50
N ARG A 283 -2.22 -12.65 1.81
CA ARG A 283 -1.63 -13.69 2.64
C ARG A 283 -1.66 -15.02 1.86
N THR A 284 -0.70 -15.21 0.99
CA THR A 284 -0.64 -16.42 0.13
C THR A 284 0.32 -17.47 0.67
N ALA A 285 1.37 -17.07 1.40
CA ALA A 285 2.43 -17.96 1.85
C ALA A 285 1.89 -19.16 2.66
N SER A 286 1.12 -18.93 3.72
CA SER A 286 0.57 -20.00 4.57
C SER A 286 -0.48 -20.86 3.86
N PHE A 287 -1.25 -20.28 2.94
CA PHE A 287 -2.21 -21.02 2.13
C PHE A 287 -1.53 -21.98 1.15
N LEU A 288 -0.55 -21.49 0.40
CA LEU A 288 0.18 -22.29 -0.60
C LEU A 288 1.04 -23.38 0.05
N ASP A 289 1.53 -23.15 1.26
CA ASP A 289 2.28 -24.13 2.04
C ASP A 289 1.49 -25.44 2.23
N ILE A 290 0.15 -25.36 2.39
CA ILE A 290 -0.72 -26.52 2.56
C ILE A 290 -0.62 -27.48 1.36
N TYR A 291 -0.67 -26.93 0.14
CA TYR A 291 -0.53 -27.73 -1.10
C TYR A 291 0.90 -28.23 -1.28
N ILE A 292 1.89 -27.39 -0.96
CA ILE A 292 3.31 -27.73 -1.07
C ILE A 292 3.66 -28.88 -0.12
N GLU A 293 3.29 -28.78 1.15
CA GLU A 293 3.57 -29.85 2.13
C GLU A 293 2.89 -31.17 1.75
N ARG A 294 1.64 -31.12 1.26
CA ARG A 294 0.96 -32.31 0.73
C ARG A 294 1.72 -32.95 -0.43
N ASP A 295 2.26 -32.16 -1.35
CA ASP A 295 2.98 -32.67 -2.51
C ASP A 295 4.39 -33.16 -2.12
N MET A 296 5.04 -32.51 -1.18
CA MET A 296 6.34 -32.98 -0.65
C MET A 296 6.19 -34.31 0.10
N GLN A 297 5.17 -34.43 0.96
CA GLN A 297 4.88 -35.70 1.67
C GLN A 297 4.54 -36.84 0.71
N ALA A 298 3.92 -36.55 -0.43
CA ALA A 298 3.62 -37.51 -1.47
C ALA A 298 4.82 -37.79 -2.42
N GLY A 299 5.96 -37.13 -2.20
CA GLY A 299 7.16 -37.27 -3.06
C GLY A 299 7.02 -36.67 -4.47
N ARG A 300 6.04 -35.79 -4.68
CA ARG A 300 5.83 -35.11 -5.97
C ARG A 300 6.71 -33.86 -6.12
N LEU A 301 7.12 -33.26 -5.02
CA LEU A 301 8.04 -32.13 -4.96
C LEU A 301 9.19 -32.41 -3.99
N ASN A 302 10.33 -31.78 -4.25
CA ASN A 302 11.43 -31.62 -3.31
C ASN A 302 11.69 -30.15 -3.03
N GLU A 303 12.59 -29.82 -2.12
CA GLU A 303 12.83 -28.44 -1.67
C GLU A 303 13.36 -27.54 -2.82
N VAL A 304 14.19 -28.06 -3.71
CA VAL A 304 14.74 -27.34 -4.87
C VAL A 304 13.61 -26.94 -5.83
N GLN A 305 12.71 -27.87 -6.16
CA GLN A 305 11.57 -27.62 -7.03
C GLN A 305 10.56 -26.67 -6.34
N THR A 306 10.40 -26.75 -5.04
CA THR A 306 9.53 -25.88 -4.27
C THR A 306 10.05 -24.44 -4.27
N GLN A 307 11.35 -24.24 -4.03
CA GLN A 307 11.94 -22.90 -4.09
C GLN A 307 11.84 -22.30 -5.50
N GLU A 308 12.09 -23.09 -6.55
CA GLU A 308 11.91 -22.67 -7.94
C GLU A 308 10.48 -22.21 -8.23
N LEU A 309 9.49 -22.96 -7.75
CA LEU A 309 8.07 -22.62 -7.92
C LEU A 309 7.74 -21.26 -7.27
N ILE A 310 8.23 -21.01 -6.06
CA ILE A 310 8.05 -19.74 -5.35
C ILE A 310 8.85 -18.62 -6.01
N ASP A 311 10.09 -18.85 -6.42
CA ASP A 311 10.90 -17.87 -7.13
C ASP A 311 10.21 -17.40 -8.42
N HIS A 312 9.68 -18.32 -9.22
CA HIS A 312 9.00 -17.97 -10.47
C HIS A 312 7.70 -17.21 -10.21
N PHE A 313 6.95 -17.56 -9.16
CA PHE A 313 5.77 -16.80 -8.76
C PHE A 313 6.13 -15.36 -8.36
N ILE A 314 7.10 -15.19 -7.48
CA ILE A 314 7.54 -13.86 -7.01
C ILE A 314 8.18 -13.07 -8.16
N MET A 315 8.89 -13.72 -9.08
CA MET A 315 9.43 -13.07 -10.28
C MET A 315 8.34 -12.40 -11.10
N LYS A 316 7.19 -13.06 -11.27
CA LYS A 316 6.03 -12.49 -12.00
C LYS A 316 5.52 -11.22 -11.31
N ILE A 317 5.45 -11.21 -9.98
CA ILE A 317 5.03 -10.03 -9.23
C ILE A 317 6.02 -8.87 -9.43
N ARG A 318 7.32 -9.15 -9.46
CA ARG A 318 8.39 -8.15 -9.69
C ARG A 318 8.33 -7.48 -11.08
N MET A 319 7.57 -8.04 -12.01
CA MET A 319 7.50 -7.56 -13.40
C MET A 319 6.30 -6.69 -13.72
N VAL A 320 5.32 -6.60 -12.83
CA VAL A 320 4.10 -5.83 -13.09
C VAL A 320 4.42 -4.34 -13.24
N ARG A 321 3.96 -3.74 -14.34
CA ARG A 321 4.20 -2.33 -14.70
C ARG A 321 2.97 -1.73 -15.35
N PHE A 322 2.70 -0.44 -15.05
CA PHE A 322 1.66 0.35 -15.70
C PHE A 322 2.27 1.52 -16.45
N LEU A 323 1.59 2.04 -17.46
CA LEU A 323 2.02 3.26 -18.13
C LEU A 323 1.71 4.47 -17.24
N ARG A 324 2.73 5.27 -16.94
CA ARG A 324 2.65 6.47 -16.09
C ARG A 324 3.39 7.63 -16.72
N THR A 325 3.07 8.85 -16.27
CA THR A 325 3.81 10.05 -16.66
C THR A 325 5.08 10.19 -15.81
N PRO A 326 6.09 10.95 -16.29
CA PRO A 326 7.26 11.29 -15.48
C PRO A 326 6.92 12.03 -14.17
N GLU A 327 5.83 12.84 -14.14
CA GLU A 327 5.37 13.50 -12.90
C GLU A 327 4.85 12.49 -11.87
N PHE A 328 4.15 11.44 -12.33
CA PHE A 328 3.74 10.34 -11.45
C PHE A 328 4.96 9.63 -10.87
N ASP A 329 5.94 9.32 -11.72
CA ASP A 329 7.17 8.66 -11.30
C ASP A 329 7.95 9.52 -10.29
N THR A 330 7.97 10.84 -10.47
CA THR A 330 8.56 11.77 -9.50
C THR A 330 7.82 11.75 -8.17
N LEU A 331 6.48 11.71 -8.20
CA LEU A 331 5.65 11.73 -6.98
C LEU A 331 5.80 10.44 -6.16
N PHE A 332 5.93 9.28 -6.82
CA PHE A 332 5.89 7.95 -6.21
C PHE A 332 7.23 7.18 -6.31
N SER A 333 8.27 7.80 -6.84
CA SER A 333 9.59 7.18 -7.03
C SER A 333 9.57 5.99 -7.98
N GLY A 334 9.05 6.20 -9.18
CA GLY A 334 8.82 5.21 -10.21
C GLY A 334 7.33 4.87 -10.35
N ASP A 335 7.04 3.69 -10.88
CA ASP A 335 5.69 3.17 -11.04
C ASP A 335 5.40 1.97 -10.10
N PRO A 336 5.49 2.16 -8.76
CA PRO A 336 5.22 1.08 -7.82
C PRO A 336 3.76 0.65 -7.93
N ILE A 337 3.53 -0.65 -7.77
CA ILE A 337 2.19 -1.22 -7.76
C ILE A 337 1.74 -1.59 -6.33
N TRP A 338 2.64 -1.47 -5.36
CA TRP A 338 2.41 -1.83 -3.96
C TRP A 338 1.84 -3.23 -3.80
N ALA A 339 2.48 -4.22 -4.45
CA ALA A 339 2.20 -5.64 -4.28
C ALA A 339 2.69 -6.09 -2.90
N THR A 340 1.83 -5.97 -1.90
CA THR A 340 2.16 -6.32 -0.52
C THR A 340 1.72 -7.74 -0.22
N GLU A 341 2.63 -8.54 0.34
CA GLU A 341 2.39 -9.88 0.86
C GLU A 341 2.73 -9.92 2.35
N VAL A 342 1.81 -10.39 3.18
CA VAL A 342 2.05 -10.54 4.61
C VAL A 342 2.52 -11.95 4.96
N ILE A 343 3.47 -12.04 5.87
CA ILE A 343 4.16 -13.27 6.29
C ILE A 343 4.20 -13.33 7.81
N GLY A 344 3.99 -14.50 8.39
CA GLY A 344 4.00 -14.69 9.83
C GLY A 344 2.69 -14.29 10.50
N GLY A 345 2.79 -13.74 11.70
CA GLY A 345 1.65 -13.50 12.58
C GLY A 345 1.22 -14.73 13.38
N MET A 346 0.21 -14.53 14.23
CA MET A 346 -0.35 -15.55 15.13
C MET A 346 -1.81 -15.80 14.77
N GLY A 347 -2.25 -17.06 14.93
CA GLY A 347 -3.66 -17.41 14.89
C GLY A 347 -4.42 -16.95 16.14
N LEU A 348 -5.73 -16.79 16.04
CA LEU A 348 -6.58 -16.53 17.20
C LEU A 348 -6.57 -17.69 18.21
N ASP A 349 -6.16 -18.87 17.78
CA ASP A 349 -5.99 -20.07 18.61
C ASP A 349 -4.60 -20.15 19.29
N GLY A 350 -3.76 -19.13 19.12
CA GLY A 350 -2.41 -19.04 19.70
C GLY A 350 -1.31 -19.81 18.95
N ARG A 351 -1.63 -20.50 17.83
CA ARG A 351 -0.61 -21.11 16.99
C ARG A 351 0.06 -20.04 16.11
N THR A 352 1.35 -20.19 15.84
CA THR A 352 2.01 -19.33 14.85
C THR A 352 1.51 -19.63 13.43
N LEU A 353 1.34 -18.58 12.61
CA LEU A 353 1.04 -18.71 11.18
C LEU A 353 2.32 -18.76 10.31
N VAL A 354 3.48 -18.82 10.95
CA VAL A 354 4.75 -19.10 10.28
C VAL A 354 4.74 -20.54 9.75
N THR A 355 5.03 -20.72 8.48
CA THR A 355 5.20 -22.00 7.80
C THR A 355 6.57 -22.04 7.13
N LYS A 356 7.00 -23.18 6.58
CA LYS A 356 8.21 -23.23 5.77
C LYS A 356 8.17 -22.26 4.59
N ASN A 357 6.98 -22.06 4.03
CA ASN A 357 6.80 -21.15 2.92
C ASN A 357 7.03 -19.68 3.32
N SER A 358 6.88 -19.34 4.60
CA SER A 358 7.28 -18.01 5.11
C SER A 358 8.77 -17.75 4.89
N PHE A 359 9.60 -18.76 5.13
CA PHE A 359 11.06 -18.68 4.87
C PHE A 359 11.37 -18.65 3.37
N ARG A 360 10.69 -19.46 2.55
CA ARG A 360 10.91 -19.51 1.09
C ARG A 360 10.59 -18.17 0.43
N TYR A 361 9.53 -17.46 0.86
CA TYR A 361 9.20 -16.13 0.36
C TYR A 361 10.29 -15.11 0.69
N LEU A 362 10.77 -15.09 1.94
CA LEU A 362 11.90 -14.23 2.34
C LEU A 362 13.17 -14.59 1.58
N HIS A 363 13.39 -15.87 1.30
CA HIS A 363 14.57 -16.37 0.59
C HIS A 363 14.63 -15.91 -0.87
N THR A 364 13.50 -15.52 -1.48
CA THR A 364 13.50 -14.94 -2.83
C THR A 364 14.34 -13.66 -2.93
N LEU A 365 14.59 -12.97 -1.81
CA LEU A 365 15.49 -11.82 -1.72
C LEU A 365 16.98 -12.22 -1.79
N HIS A 366 17.29 -13.50 -1.63
CA HIS A 366 18.64 -14.06 -1.82
C HIS A 366 18.74 -14.75 -3.20
N THR A 367 17.77 -15.56 -3.59
CA THR A 367 17.82 -16.30 -4.86
C THR A 367 17.79 -15.38 -6.09
N MET A 368 17.06 -14.26 -6.03
CA MET A 368 16.94 -13.26 -7.11
C MET A 368 17.48 -11.88 -6.73
N GLY A 369 18.01 -11.74 -5.51
CA GLY A 369 18.51 -10.48 -4.98
C GLY A 369 17.41 -9.54 -4.43
N PRO A 370 17.83 -8.46 -3.73
CA PRO A 370 16.95 -7.45 -3.17
C PRO A 370 16.02 -6.85 -4.21
N ALA A 371 14.77 -6.60 -3.81
CA ALA A 371 13.78 -5.96 -4.67
C ALA A 371 12.77 -5.18 -3.82
N PRO A 372 12.22 -4.08 -4.35
CA PRO A 372 11.20 -3.31 -3.66
C PRO A 372 9.84 -4.02 -3.60
N GLU A 373 9.56 -4.91 -4.56
CA GLU A 373 8.29 -5.62 -4.69
C GLU A 373 8.51 -7.12 -4.97
N PRO A 374 7.61 -8.00 -4.49
CA PRO A 374 6.53 -7.66 -3.56
C PRO A 374 7.04 -7.04 -2.26
N ASN A 375 6.25 -6.12 -1.69
CA ASN A 375 6.54 -5.53 -0.40
C ASN A 375 6.29 -6.57 0.71
N LEU A 376 7.33 -7.33 1.07
CA LEU A 376 7.23 -8.40 2.05
C LEU A 376 7.11 -7.80 3.45
N THR A 377 5.98 -8.08 4.08
CA THR A 377 5.58 -7.52 5.37
C THR A 377 5.53 -8.60 6.43
N ILE A 378 6.33 -8.48 7.46
CA ILE A 378 6.29 -9.38 8.60
C ILE A 378 5.22 -8.91 9.57
N LEU A 379 4.22 -9.74 9.80
CA LEU A 379 3.27 -9.54 10.89
C LEU A 379 3.94 -9.99 12.18
N TRP A 380 4.40 -9.01 12.97
CA TRP A 380 5.25 -9.22 14.11
C TRP A 380 4.47 -9.40 15.40
N SER A 381 4.83 -10.43 16.16
CA SER A 381 4.39 -10.68 17.53
C SER A 381 5.57 -11.15 18.36
N GLU A 382 5.58 -10.81 19.65
CA GLU A 382 6.57 -11.38 20.59
C GLU A 382 6.52 -12.91 20.64
N GLN A 383 5.37 -13.50 20.34
CA GLN A 383 5.14 -14.95 20.36
C GLN A 383 5.63 -15.69 19.11
N LEU A 384 6.11 -15.00 18.09
CA LEU A 384 6.66 -15.64 16.89
C LEU A 384 7.86 -16.53 17.23
N PRO A 385 8.07 -17.66 16.51
CA PRO A 385 9.25 -18.50 16.67
C PRO A 385 10.55 -17.70 16.56
N ILE A 386 11.45 -17.87 17.53
CA ILE A 386 12.70 -17.08 17.60
C ILE A 386 13.61 -17.30 16.38
N ALA A 387 13.59 -18.50 15.79
CA ALA A 387 14.33 -18.79 14.57
C ALA A 387 13.81 -17.93 13.40
N PHE A 388 12.50 -17.82 13.23
CA PHE A 388 11.89 -16.97 12.21
C PHE A 388 12.17 -15.47 12.45
N LYS A 389 12.05 -15.00 13.69
CA LYS A 389 12.42 -13.62 14.06
C LYS A 389 13.85 -13.28 13.65
N LYS A 390 14.81 -14.17 13.97
CA LYS A 390 16.23 -14.00 13.64
C LYS A 390 16.48 -14.03 12.12
N TYR A 391 15.80 -14.92 11.40
CA TYR A 391 15.93 -14.98 9.94
C TYR A 391 15.37 -13.72 9.28
N ALA A 392 14.17 -13.25 9.66
CA ALA A 392 13.61 -12.00 9.17
C ALA A 392 14.52 -10.79 9.45
N ALA A 393 15.09 -10.72 10.67
CA ALA A 393 16.06 -9.69 11.03
C ALA A 393 17.32 -9.74 10.15
N GLN A 394 17.86 -10.94 9.87
CA GLN A 394 18.99 -11.12 8.98
C GLN A 394 18.69 -10.63 7.56
N VAL A 395 17.54 -11.01 7.01
CA VAL A 395 17.10 -10.56 5.67
C VAL A 395 16.99 -9.06 5.63
N SER A 396 16.42 -8.41 6.66
CA SER A 396 16.38 -6.94 6.75
C SER A 396 17.77 -6.31 6.79
N ILE A 397 18.69 -6.84 7.59
CA ILE A 397 20.08 -6.33 7.74
C ILE A 397 20.81 -6.36 6.38
N VAL A 398 20.59 -7.43 5.60
CA VAL A 398 21.31 -7.65 4.34
C VAL A 398 20.65 -6.91 3.16
N THR A 399 19.32 -6.78 3.15
CA THR A 399 18.59 -6.36 1.95
C THR A 399 17.83 -5.05 2.08
N SER A 400 17.51 -4.58 3.29
CA SER A 400 16.60 -3.46 3.57
C SER A 400 15.27 -3.55 2.80
N SER A 401 14.78 -4.77 2.54
CA SER A 401 13.60 -5.04 1.70
C SER A 401 12.33 -5.39 2.48
N LEU A 402 12.40 -5.52 3.80
CA LEU A 402 11.26 -5.90 4.65
C LEU A 402 10.69 -4.71 5.40
N GLN A 403 9.39 -4.80 5.69
CA GLN A 403 8.72 -4.00 6.71
C GLN A 403 8.06 -4.88 7.75
N TYR A 404 7.69 -4.28 8.87
CA TYR A 404 7.11 -4.94 10.03
C TYR A 404 5.82 -4.24 10.45
N GLU A 405 4.84 -5.04 10.84
CA GLU A 405 3.53 -4.59 11.32
C GLU A 405 3.18 -5.30 12.62
N ASN A 406 2.55 -4.59 13.55
CA ASN A 406 2.14 -5.12 14.84
C ASN A 406 0.94 -6.07 14.71
N ASP A 407 1.22 -7.38 14.69
CA ASP A 407 0.18 -8.40 14.56
C ASP A 407 -0.77 -8.40 15.77
N ASP A 408 -0.24 -8.26 16.97
CA ASP A 408 -1.03 -8.36 18.20
C ASP A 408 -2.08 -7.24 18.27
N LEU A 409 -1.69 -6.01 17.90
CA LEU A 409 -2.59 -4.86 17.83
C LEU A 409 -3.68 -5.04 16.77
N MET A 410 -3.30 -5.42 15.54
CA MET A 410 -4.23 -5.54 14.42
C MET A 410 -5.15 -6.75 14.57
N ARG A 411 -4.62 -7.91 15.00
CA ARG A 411 -5.40 -9.12 15.24
C ARG A 411 -6.46 -8.90 16.32
N ALA A 412 -6.14 -8.15 17.35
CA ALA A 412 -7.09 -7.76 18.39
C ALA A 412 -8.18 -6.82 17.85
N ASP A 413 -7.81 -5.78 17.07
CA ASP A 413 -8.75 -4.80 16.52
C ASP A 413 -9.75 -5.45 15.54
N PHE A 414 -9.29 -6.35 14.67
CA PHE A 414 -10.14 -7.04 13.70
C PHE A 414 -10.85 -8.28 14.27
N ASN A 415 -10.42 -8.79 15.41
CA ASN A 415 -10.82 -10.12 15.90
C ASN A 415 -10.70 -11.17 14.78
N SER A 416 -9.61 -11.11 14.02
CA SER A 416 -9.33 -11.97 12.88
C SER A 416 -7.84 -12.18 12.72
N ASP A 417 -7.45 -13.37 12.30
CA ASP A 417 -6.08 -13.75 11.91
C ASP A 417 -5.92 -13.87 10.38
N ASP A 418 -6.99 -13.65 9.60
CA ASP A 418 -6.96 -13.67 8.14
C ASP A 418 -7.11 -12.26 7.56
N TYR A 419 -6.18 -11.38 7.93
CA TYR A 419 -6.03 -10.05 7.38
C TYR A 419 -4.69 -9.90 6.66
N ALA A 420 -4.57 -8.86 5.85
CA ALA A 420 -3.33 -8.47 5.19
C ALA A 420 -3.20 -6.96 5.12
N ILE A 421 -2.04 -6.51 4.65
CA ILE A 421 -1.74 -5.09 4.49
C ILE A 421 -1.99 -4.69 3.03
N ALA A 422 -2.87 -3.74 2.84
CA ALA A 422 -3.10 -3.13 1.55
C ALA A 422 -2.12 -1.97 1.32
N CYS A 423 -1.47 -1.95 0.18
CA CYS A 423 -0.52 -0.91 -0.18
C CYS A 423 0.72 -0.92 0.74
N CYS A 424 0.77 0.03 1.66
CA CYS A 424 1.92 0.30 2.50
C CYS A 424 1.70 -0.17 3.94
N VAL A 425 0.60 0.28 4.57
CA VAL A 425 0.38 0.17 6.02
C VAL A 425 -1.09 -0.09 6.40
N SER A 426 -1.99 -0.20 5.44
CA SER A 426 -3.44 -0.25 5.70
C SER A 426 -3.90 -1.70 5.93
N PRO A 427 -4.26 -2.11 7.14
CA PRO A 427 -4.74 -3.47 7.38
C PRO A 427 -6.19 -3.65 6.93
N MET A 428 -6.53 -4.84 6.41
CA MET A 428 -7.90 -5.23 6.11
C MET A 428 -8.09 -6.75 6.11
N VAL A 429 -9.28 -7.20 6.47
CA VAL A 429 -9.64 -8.63 6.44
C VAL A 429 -9.87 -9.07 5.00
N ILE A 430 -9.13 -10.08 4.56
CA ILE A 430 -9.07 -10.52 3.16
C ILE A 430 -10.43 -11.04 2.71
N GLY A 431 -10.90 -10.57 1.55
CA GLY A 431 -12.16 -10.98 0.95
C GLY A 431 -13.43 -10.51 1.66
N LYS A 432 -13.32 -9.83 2.81
CA LYS A 432 -14.45 -9.29 3.60
C LYS A 432 -14.49 -7.78 3.66
N GLN A 433 -13.34 -7.15 3.50
CA GLN A 433 -13.20 -5.70 3.52
C GLN A 433 -12.63 -5.19 2.20
N MET A 434 -13.04 -3.98 1.82
CA MET A 434 -12.43 -3.21 0.74
C MET A 434 -12.23 -1.77 1.20
N GLN A 435 -11.25 -1.09 0.64
CA GLN A 435 -10.96 0.27 0.99
C GLN A 435 -11.05 1.19 -0.23
N PHE A 436 -11.82 2.25 -0.11
CA PHE A 436 -11.72 3.38 -1.03
C PHE A 436 -10.40 4.11 -0.82
N PHE A 437 -9.58 4.17 -1.86
CA PHE A 437 -8.27 4.78 -1.82
C PHE A 437 -8.37 6.28 -1.50
N GLY A 438 -7.52 6.73 -0.57
CA GLY A 438 -7.50 8.12 -0.12
C GLY A 438 -6.35 8.95 -0.69
N ALA A 439 -6.25 10.13 -0.14
CA ALA A 439 -5.22 11.12 -0.43
C ALA A 439 -4.50 11.54 0.86
N ARG A 440 -3.94 12.74 0.90
CA ARG A 440 -3.36 13.32 2.12
C ARG A 440 -3.80 14.75 2.28
N ALA A 441 -4.24 15.07 3.50
CA ALA A 441 -4.47 16.42 3.97
C ALA A 441 -3.19 16.96 4.63
N ASN A 442 -2.70 18.13 4.18
CA ASN A 442 -1.46 18.73 4.68
C ASN A 442 -1.76 19.61 5.90
N LEU A 443 -1.57 19.07 7.12
CA LEU A 443 -1.86 19.79 8.37
C LEU A 443 -0.93 20.98 8.61
N ALA A 444 0.34 20.90 8.20
CA ALA A 444 1.27 22.03 8.34
C ALA A 444 0.85 23.22 7.46
N LYS A 445 0.34 22.97 6.27
CA LYS A 445 -0.19 24.01 5.39
C LYS A 445 -1.53 24.56 5.91
N THR A 446 -2.35 23.70 6.51
CA THR A 446 -3.61 24.11 7.15
C THR A 446 -3.35 25.07 8.32
N LEU A 447 -2.28 24.84 9.09
CA LEU A 447 -1.85 25.76 10.16
C LEU A 447 -1.45 27.14 9.58
N LEU A 448 -0.78 27.19 8.43
CA LEU A 448 -0.46 28.45 7.77
C LEU A 448 -1.72 29.18 7.27
N TYR A 449 -2.75 28.45 6.82
CA TYR A 449 -4.05 29.04 6.47
C TYR A 449 -4.76 29.59 7.73
N ALA A 450 -4.67 28.90 8.86
CA ALA A 450 -5.22 29.38 10.12
C ALA A 450 -4.60 30.71 10.56
N ILE A 451 -3.29 30.89 10.34
CA ILE A 451 -2.57 32.13 10.65
C ILE A 451 -2.89 33.24 9.65
N ASN A 452 -3.10 32.87 8.37
CA ASN A 452 -3.23 33.81 7.25
C ASN A 452 -4.68 34.01 6.76
N GLY A 453 -5.70 33.66 7.53
CA GLY A 453 -7.10 33.87 7.16
C GLY A 453 -7.52 33.13 5.88
N GLY A 454 -6.96 31.95 5.63
CA GLY A 454 -7.27 31.08 4.48
C GLY A 454 -6.53 31.42 3.19
N VAL A 455 -5.61 32.38 3.21
CA VAL A 455 -4.77 32.73 2.06
C VAL A 455 -3.56 31.80 1.98
N ASP A 456 -3.33 31.25 0.79
CA ASP A 456 -2.15 30.39 0.54
C ASP A 456 -0.88 31.24 0.50
N GLU A 457 0.09 30.88 1.34
CA GLU A 457 1.34 31.65 1.54
C GLU A 457 2.29 31.61 0.33
N LYS A 458 2.11 30.63 -0.57
CA LYS A 458 2.93 30.50 -1.80
C LYS A 458 2.21 31.00 -3.05
N LEU A 459 0.96 30.63 -3.24
CA LEU A 459 0.16 31.00 -4.42
C LEU A 459 -0.42 32.41 -4.31
N LYS A 460 -0.49 32.97 -3.09
CA LYS A 460 -1.04 34.31 -2.81
C LYS A 460 -2.53 34.42 -3.22
N ILE A 461 -3.28 33.36 -3.11
CA ILE A 461 -4.74 33.30 -3.42
C ILE A 461 -5.52 32.78 -2.23
N GLN A 462 -6.79 33.16 -2.15
CA GLN A 462 -7.72 32.59 -1.17
C GLN A 462 -8.02 31.14 -1.54
N VAL A 463 -7.65 30.20 -0.67
CA VAL A 463 -7.90 28.75 -0.81
C VAL A 463 -8.91 28.27 0.21
N GLY A 464 -8.68 28.55 1.50
CA GLY A 464 -9.62 28.23 2.57
C GLY A 464 -10.71 29.28 2.77
N PRO A 465 -11.59 29.12 3.78
CA PRO A 465 -12.57 30.13 4.15
C PRO A 465 -11.88 31.46 4.42
N LYS A 466 -12.54 32.55 4.01
CA LYS A 466 -12.05 33.89 4.33
C LYS A 466 -12.35 34.22 5.78
N THR A 467 -11.31 34.28 6.61
CA THR A 467 -11.38 34.76 8.00
C THR A 467 -10.41 35.93 8.18
N GLU A 468 -10.51 36.63 9.31
CA GLU A 468 -9.50 37.63 9.68
C GLU A 468 -8.18 36.91 9.97
N PRO A 469 -7.05 37.35 9.40
CA PRO A 469 -5.74 36.80 9.74
C PRO A 469 -5.37 37.12 11.19
N LEU A 470 -4.57 36.26 11.79
CA LEU A 470 -4.04 36.52 13.14
C LEU A 470 -2.93 37.56 13.08
N LEU A 471 -3.23 38.80 13.42
CA LEU A 471 -2.32 39.96 13.25
C LEU A 471 -1.45 40.25 14.49
N ASP A 472 -1.55 39.45 15.55
CA ASP A 472 -0.78 39.63 16.77
C ASP A 472 0.72 39.63 16.50
N GLU A 473 1.47 40.46 17.28
CA GLU A 473 2.93 40.52 17.18
C GLU A 473 3.60 39.20 17.60
N VAL A 474 3.01 38.51 18.57
CA VAL A 474 3.39 37.20 19.06
C VAL A 474 2.20 36.28 18.94
N LEU A 475 2.38 35.11 18.32
CA LEU A 475 1.32 34.13 18.17
C LEU A 475 0.93 33.53 19.54
N ASP A 476 -0.37 33.58 19.87
CA ASP A 476 -0.94 32.93 21.05
C ASP A 476 -1.41 31.51 20.70
N TYR A 477 -1.05 30.54 21.54
CA TYR A 477 -1.35 29.13 21.29
C TYR A 477 -2.85 28.83 21.19
N ASP A 478 -3.66 29.35 22.15
CA ASP A 478 -5.07 29.04 22.18
C ASP A 478 -5.82 29.68 20.99
N THR A 479 -5.43 30.88 20.62
CA THR A 479 -5.95 31.60 19.44
C THR A 479 -5.61 30.86 18.15
N VAL A 480 -4.36 30.41 17.99
CA VAL A 480 -3.92 29.63 16.83
C VAL A 480 -4.65 28.29 16.77
N MET A 481 -4.81 27.59 17.90
CA MET A 481 -5.53 26.31 17.95
C MET A 481 -7.01 26.46 17.61
N ALA A 482 -7.68 27.50 18.09
CA ALA A 482 -9.08 27.77 17.74
C ALA A 482 -9.25 28.03 16.24
N SER A 483 -8.35 28.81 15.64
CA SER A 483 -8.36 29.04 14.20
C SER A 483 -8.04 27.77 13.41
N LEU A 484 -7.02 27.01 13.82
CA LEU A 484 -6.66 25.74 13.20
C LEU A 484 -7.81 24.73 13.24
N ASP A 485 -8.53 24.64 14.35
CA ASP A 485 -9.67 23.75 14.51
C ASP A 485 -10.79 24.07 13.50
N HIS A 486 -11.07 25.36 13.30
CA HIS A 486 -12.01 25.83 12.26
C HIS A 486 -11.54 25.45 10.84
N PHE A 487 -10.26 25.63 10.54
CA PHE A 487 -9.72 25.26 9.21
C PHE A 487 -9.65 23.74 9.01
N MET A 488 -9.48 22.95 10.06
CA MET A 488 -9.59 21.49 10.00
C MET A 488 -11.02 21.02 9.70
N ASP A 489 -12.07 21.70 10.21
CA ASP A 489 -13.46 21.42 9.86
C ASP A 489 -13.70 21.63 8.36
N TRP A 490 -13.26 22.77 7.83
CA TRP A 490 -13.35 23.06 6.40
C TRP A 490 -12.58 22.03 5.57
N LEU A 491 -11.35 21.72 5.96
CA LEU A 491 -10.50 20.77 5.23
C LEU A 491 -11.13 19.38 5.19
N ALA A 492 -11.71 18.91 6.31
CA ALA A 492 -12.40 17.62 6.38
C ALA A 492 -13.57 17.57 5.39
N VAL A 493 -14.38 18.66 5.29
CA VAL A 493 -15.48 18.74 4.32
C VAL A 493 -14.97 18.67 2.88
N GLN A 494 -13.94 19.44 2.52
CA GLN A 494 -13.36 19.41 1.16
C GLN A 494 -12.79 18.03 0.83
N TYR A 495 -12.11 17.40 1.80
CA TYR A 495 -11.49 16.11 1.64
C TYR A 495 -12.52 14.99 1.39
N ILE A 496 -13.50 14.86 2.29
CA ILE A 496 -14.54 13.81 2.16
C ILE A 496 -15.40 14.06 0.91
N SER A 497 -15.73 15.30 0.61
CA SER A 497 -16.49 15.61 -0.61
C SER A 497 -15.74 15.22 -1.88
N ALA A 498 -14.44 15.51 -1.96
CA ALA A 498 -13.62 15.10 -3.09
C ALA A 498 -13.55 13.56 -3.23
N LEU A 499 -13.32 12.84 -2.11
CA LEU A 499 -13.29 11.38 -2.13
C LEU A 499 -14.64 10.76 -2.51
N ASN A 500 -15.75 11.31 -2.03
CA ASN A 500 -17.09 10.85 -2.42
C ASN A 500 -17.30 10.94 -3.94
N LEU A 501 -16.93 12.08 -4.56
CA LEU A 501 -17.02 12.27 -6.01
C LEU A 501 -16.11 11.29 -6.77
N ILE A 502 -14.87 11.15 -6.32
CA ILE A 502 -13.89 10.26 -6.94
C ILE A 502 -14.39 8.82 -6.96
N HIS A 503 -14.84 8.31 -5.81
CA HIS A 503 -15.23 6.89 -5.71
C HIS A 503 -16.56 6.60 -6.39
N TYR A 504 -17.50 7.55 -6.38
CA TYR A 504 -18.72 7.44 -7.20
C TYR A 504 -18.37 7.32 -8.70
N MET A 505 -17.50 8.19 -9.20
CA MET A 505 -17.12 8.18 -10.62
C MET A 505 -16.28 6.95 -10.97
N HIS A 506 -15.48 6.45 -10.03
CA HIS A 506 -14.71 5.23 -10.24
C HIS A 506 -15.63 4.01 -10.36
N ASP A 507 -16.57 3.82 -9.44
CA ASP A 507 -17.55 2.74 -9.51
C ASP A 507 -18.40 2.82 -10.79
N LYS A 508 -18.66 4.03 -11.30
CA LYS A 508 -19.46 4.23 -12.50
C LYS A 508 -18.72 3.94 -13.81
N TYR A 509 -17.45 4.32 -13.91
CA TYR A 509 -16.70 4.31 -15.18
C TYR A 509 -15.55 3.32 -15.22
N SER A 510 -15.08 2.82 -14.09
CA SER A 510 -13.92 1.93 -13.97
C SER A 510 -14.07 0.94 -12.81
N TYR A 511 -15.25 0.28 -12.71
CA TYR A 511 -15.52 -0.67 -11.64
C TYR A 511 -14.56 -1.87 -11.67
N GLU A 512 -14.01 -2.22 -10.53
CA GLU A 512 -12.98 -3.27 -10.38
C GLU A 512 -13.62 -4.67 -10.19
N ALA A 513 -14.36 -5.13 -11.17
CA ALA A 513 -15.17 -6.34 -11.11
C ALA A 513 -14.37 -7.61 -10.78
N SER A 514 -13.14 -7.78 -11.32
CA SER A 514 -12.32 -8.95 -11.08
C SER A 514 -11.85 -9.08 -9.63
N LEU A 515 -11.55 -7.96 -8.99
CA LEU A 515 -11.22 -7.91 -7.56
C LEU A 515 -12.44 -8.15 -6.70
N MET A 516 -13.54 -7.43 -6.99
CA MET A 516 -14.77 -7.52 -6.19
C MET A 516 -15.44 -8.89 -6.32
N ALA A 517 -15.25 -9.61 -7.43
CA ALA A 517 -15.69 -10.98 -7.59
C ALA A 517 -15.03 -11.96 -6.60
N LEU A 518 -13.91 -11.59 -6.01
CA LEU A 518 -13.16 -12.37 -5.01
C LEU A 518 -13.38 -11.87 -3.58
N HIS A 519 -14.47 -11.15 -3.35
CA HIS A 519 -14.94 -10.71 -2.02
C HIS A 519 -16.28 -11.35 -1.68
N ASP A 520 -16.66 -11.28 -0.41
CA ASP A 520 -18.01 -11.56 0.01
C ASP A 520 -18.99 -10.55 -0.62
N ARG A 521 -20.26 -10.95 -0.84
CA ARG A 521 -21.27 -10.04 -1.41
C ARG A 521 -21.44 -8.77 -0.57
N ASP A 522 -21.55 -8.94 0.74
CA ASP A 522 -21.81 -7.87 1.69
C ASP A 522 -20.46 -7.39 2.29
N VAL A 523 -19.65 -6.74 1.45
CA VAL A 523 -18.32 -6.29 1.80
C VAL A 523 -18.37 -5.07 2.74
N TYR A 524 -17.55 -5.08 3.81
CA TYR A 524 -17.36 -3.92 4.67
C TYR A 524 -16.44 -2.91 3.97
N ARG A 525 -16.89 -1.66 3.87
CA ARG A 525 -16.17 -0.60 3.15
C ARG A 525 -15.53 0.39 4.10
N THR A 526 -14.26 0.69 3.88
CA THR A 526 -13.55 1.80 4.52
C THR A 526 -13.21 2.88 3.50
N MET A 527 -12.92 4.09 3.96
CA MET A 527 -12.44 5.20 3.16
C MET A 527 -11.17 5.75 3.80
N ALA A 528 -10.05 5.62 3.09
CA ALA A 528 -8.76 6.06 3.60
C ALA A 528 -8.63 7.58 3.56
N CYS A 529 -8.30 8.21 4.70
CA CYS A 529 -8.12 9.65 4.86
C CYS A 529 -6.75 9.92 5.49
N GLY A 530 -5.69 10.02 4.67
CA GLY A 530 -4.35 10.24 5.17
C GLY A 530 -4.07 11.69 5.56
N ILE A 531 -3.13 11.88 6.49
CA ILE A 531 -2.56 13.18 6.85
C ILE A 531 -1.06 13.23 6.57
N ALA A 532 -0.56 14.42 6.26
CA ALA A 532 0.86 14.72 6.06
C ALA A 532 1.27 15.94 6.90
N GLY A 533 2.56 16.01 7.26
CA GLY A 533 3.12 17.13 7.99
C GLY A 533 2.81 17.14 9.48
N LEU A 534 2.48 15.98 10.08
CA LEU A 534 2.15 15.88 11.51
C LEU A 534 3.29 16.43 12.39
N SER A 535 4.54 15.99 12.18
CA SER A 535 5.69 16.44 12.96
C SER A 535 5.94 17.96 12.82
N VAL A 536 5.74 18.52 11.63
CA VAL A 536 5.90 19.96 11.38
C VAL A 536 4.79 20.75 12.09
N ALA A 537 3.55 20.26 12.02
CA ALA A 537 2.43 20.92 12.70
C ALA A 537 2.57 20.85 14.24
N ALA A 538 2.94 19.67 14.76
CA ALA A 538 3.16 19.49 16.20
C ALA A 538 4.32 20.35 16.73
N ASP A 539 5.46 20.36 16.04
CA ASP A 539 6.61 21.19 16.39
C ASP A 539 6.30 22.70 16.29
N SER A 540 5.53 23.12 15.28
CA SER A 540 5.09 24.51 15.12
C SER A 540 4.19 24.95 16.27
N LEU A 541 3.23 24.12 16.66
CA LEU A 541 2.36 24.39 17.81
C LEU A 541 3.13 24.34 19.14
N SER A 542 4.10 23.44 19.26
CA SER A 542 5.01 23.39 20.40
C SER A 542 5.86 24.67 20.51
N ALA A 543 6.39 25.17 19.39
CA ALA A 543 7.13 26.43 19.36
C ALA A 543 6.25 27.61 19.79
N ILE A 544 5.02 27.70 19.27
CA ILE A 544 4.05 28.75 19.65
C ILE A 544 3.69 28.67 21.13
N LYS A 545 3.60 27.44 21.70
CA LYS A 545 3.20 27.23 23.10
C LYS A 545 4.33 27.48 24.11
N TYR A 546 5.56 27.13 23.78
CA TYR A 546 6.67 27.07 24.72
C TYR A 546 7.82 28.06 24.44
N ALA A 547 7.82 28.68 23.27
CA ALA A 547 8.75 29.75 22.91
C ALA A 547 7.98 31.01 22.53
N THR A 548 8.66 32.06 22.09
CA THR A 548 8.05 33.27 21.54
C THR A 548 8.15 33.23 20.03
N VAL A 549 7.02 33.11 19.33
CA VAL A 549 6.97 33.05 17.86
C VAL A 549 6.36 34.33 17.31
N LYS A 550 7.15 35.08 16.54
CA LYS A 550 6.75 36.35 15.91
C LYS A 550 6.62 36.15 14.39
N PRO A 551 5.42 36.30 13.79
CA PRO A 551 5.26 36.22 12.35
C PRO A 551 5.90 37.41 11.63
N VAL A 552 6.69 37.13 10.59
CA VAL A 552 7.22 38.13 9.66
C VAL A 552 6.26 38.23 8.48
N ARG A 553 5.69 39.43 8.26
CA ARG A 553 4.67 39.66 7.26
C ARG A 553 5.22 40.41 6.05
N ASP A 554 4.72 40.05 4.87
CA ASP A 554 4.99 40.81 3.65
C ASP A 554 4.14 42.08 3.56
N HIS A 555 4.30 42.84 2.48
CA HIS A 555 3.58 44.10 2.25
C HIS A 555 2.06 43.95 2.14
N THR A 556 1.54 42.72 1.98
CA THR A 556 0.10 42.42 1.97
C THR A 556 -0.45 42.04 3.34
N GLY A 557 0.43 41.96 4.36
CA GLY A 557 0.10 41.49 5.72
C GLY A 557 0.15 39.97 5.89
N LEU A 558 0.53 39.22 4.86
CA LEU A 558 0.63 37.76 4.89
C LEU A 558 1.87 37.33 5.67
N ALA A 559 1.71 36.44 6.65
CA ALA A 559 2.84 35.83 7.36
C ALA A 559 3.60 34.89 6.40
N VAL A 560 4.85 35.22 6.11
CA VAL A 560 5.70 34.52 5.16
C VAL A 560 6.96 33.91 5.79
N ASP A 561 7.28 34.32 7.03
CA ASP A 561 8.37 33.76 7.83
C ASP A 561 8.05 33.93 9.33
N PHE A 562 8.87 33.34 10.20
CA PHE A 562 8.69 33.35 11.63
C PHE A 562 10.04 33.49 12.35
N VAL A 563 10.09 34.39 13.35
CA VAL A 563 11.19 34.51 14.28
C VAL A 563 10.84 33.78 15.55
N ILE A 564 11.69 32.87 16.00
CA ILE A 564 11.50 32.05 17.18
C ILE A 564 12.55 32.44 18.22
N GLU A 565 12.10 32.87 19.39
CA GLU A 565 12.94 33.23 20.52
C GLU A 565 12.67 32.26 21.68
N GLY A 566 13.71 31.56 22.13
CA GLY A 566 13.65 30.54 23.17
C GLY A 566 13.62 29.10 22.61
N ASP A 567 13.74 28.15 23.54
CA ASP A 567 13.73 26.71 23.23
C ASP A 567 12.31 26.13 23.40
N TYR A 568 12.00 25.10 22.63
CA TYR A 568 10.73 24.40 22.70
C TYR A 568 10.91 22.88 22.53
N PRO A 569 10.01 22.05 23.09
CA PRO A 569 10.04 20.61 22.90
C PRO A 569 9.85 20.25 21.43
N GLN A 570 10.68 19.34 20.90
CA GLN A 570 10.59 18.84 19.53
C GLN A 570 10.16 17.38 19.53
N TYR A 571 9.24 17.03 18.63
CA TYR A 571 8.70 15.68 18.46
C TYR A 571 9.81 14.68 18.11
N GLY A 572 9.70 13.45 18.64
CA GLY A 572 10.69 12.40 18.45
C GLY A 572 11.72 12.29 19.59
N ASN A 573 11.48 12.92 20.73
CA ASN A 573 12.40 12.92 21.88
C ASN A 573 11.76 12.36 23.16
N ASN A 574 10.65 11.63 23.03
CA ASN A 574 9.87 11.12 24.16
C ASN A 574 9.52 12.23 25.17
N ASP A 575 9.02 13.34 24.67
CA ASP A 575 8.62 14.51 25.45
C ASP A 575 7.10 14.71 25.35
N ASP A 576 6.36 14.41 26.42
CA ASP A 576 4.90 14.44 26.44
C ASP A 576 4.32 15.81 26.12
N ARG A 577 5.07 16.91 26.32
CA ARG A 577 4.62 18.26 25.99
C ARG A 577 4.32 18.46 24.51
N VAL A 578 5.10 17.82 23.62
CA VAL A 578 4.90 17.88 22.17
C VAL A 578 4.25 16.61 21.63
N ASP A 579 4.55 15.43 22.19
CA ASP A 579 3.95 14.17 21.78
C ASP A 579 2.42 14.20 21.95
N SER A 580 1.91 14.82 23.04
CA SER A 580 0.47 15.01 23.26
C SER A 580 -0.17 15.95 22.22
N ILE A 581 0.56 16.95 21.71
CA ILE A 581 0.06 17.81 20.63
C ILE A 581 -0.09 17.00 19.34
N ALA A 582 0.87 16.14 19.01
CA ALA A 582 0.77 15.27 17.85
C ALA A 582 -0.43 14.31 17.96
N CYS A 583 -0.63 13.69 19.13
CA CYS A 583 -1.78 12.81 19.40
C CYS A 583 -3.12 13.56 19.27
N ASP A 584 -3.22 14.76 19.85
CA ASP A 584 -4.43 15.60 19.78
C ASP A 584 -4.79 15.99 18.33
N LEU A 585 -3.80 16.33 17.50
CA LEU A 585 -4.04 16.63 16.07
C LEU A 585 -4.62 15.42 15.30
N VAL A 586 -4.09 14.22 15.55
CA VAL A 586 -4.58 12.99 14.94
C VAL A 586 -6.02 12.71 15.35
N GLU A 587 -6.32 12.79 16.64
CA GLU A 587 -7.65 12.54 17.18
C GLU A 587 -8.66 13.58 16.69
N ARG A 588 -8.35 14.88 16.76
CA ARG A 588 -9.23 15.97 16.34
C ARG A 588 -9.60 15.85 14.88
N PHE A 589 -8.62 15.68 13.99
CA PHE A 589 -8.90 15.60 12.56
C PHE A 589 -9.73 14.36 12.20
N MET A 590 -9.44 13.21 12.84
CA MET A 590 -10.22 11.99 12.62
C MET A 590 -11.69 12.16 13.05
N LYS A 591 -11.96 12.77 14.22
CA LYS A 591 -13.33 13.04 14.67
C LYS A 591 -14.11 13.92 13.70
N LYS A 592 -13.47 14.93 13.09
CA LYS A 592 -14.08 15.79 12.09
C LYS A 592 -14.43 15.03 10.81
N ILE A 593 -13.54 14.16 10.34
CA ILE A 593 -13.77 13.29 9.19
C ILE A 593 -14.93 12.31 9.46
N GLN A 594 -14.94 11.66 10.62
CA GLN A 594 -15.98 10.68 10.99
C GLN A 594 -17.39 11.26 11.10
N ALA A 595 -17.51 12.56 11.33
CA ALA A 595 -18.80 13.24 11.40
C ALA A 595 -19.47 13.47 10.04
N LEU A 596 -18.76 13.20 8.93
CA LEU A 596 -19.22 13.52 7.58
C LEU A 596 -19.78 12.28 6.85
N PRO A 597 -20.82 12.48 6.01
CA PRO A 597 -21.38 11.39 5.22
C PRO A 597 -20.44 10.95 4.10
N THR A 598 -20.32 9.65 3.91
CA THR A 598 -19.43 9.03 2.94
C THR A 598 -20.18 8.25 1.88
N TYR A 599 -19.60 8.16 0.69
CA TYR A 599 -20.13 7.35 -0.39
C TYR A 599 -20.26 5.87 0.04
N ARG A 600 -21.45 5.31 -0.19
CA ARG A 600 -21.80 3.92 0.20
C ARG A 600 -21.63 3.62 1.69
N ASN A 601 -21.75 4.62 2.54
CA ASN A 601 -21.57 4.52 3.98
C ASN A 601 -20.22 3.89 4.38
N ALA A 602 -19.17 4.14 3.58
CA ALA A 602 -17.83 3.67 3.93
C ALA A 602 -17.35 4.31 5.23
N VAL A 603 -16.74 3.51 6.10
CA VAL A 603 -16.22 3.99 7.38
C VAL A 603 -14.89 4.71 7.13
N PRO A 604 -14.77 6.01 7.46
CA PRO A 604 -13.50 6.71 7.32
C PRO A 604 -12.44 6.10 8.24
N THR A 605 -11.23 5.97 7.71
CA THR A 605 -10.02 5.60 8.45
C THR A 605 -8.93 6.61 8.18
N GLN A 606 -8.01 6.83 9.12
CA GLN A 606 -6.93 7.79 8.96
C GLN A 606 -5.58 7.08 8.93
N SER A 607 -4.68 7.56 8.07
CA SER A 607 -3.27 7.16 8.07
C SER A 607 -2.35 8.35 8.30
N ILE A 608 -1.20 8.07 8.91
CA ILE A 608 -0.08 9.00 9.03
C ILE A 608 1.00 8.48 8.09
N LEU A 609 0.91 8.88 6.82
CA LEU A 609 1.71 8.33 5.74
C LEU A 609 1.90 9.37 4.63
N THR A 610 3.13 9.62 4.21
CA THR A 610 3.43 10.57 3.12
C THR A 610 3.84 9.90 1.82
N ILE A 611 4.22 8.63 1.84
CA ILE A 611 4.96 7.99 0.75
C ILE A 611 6.22 8.82 0.43
N THR A 612 6.71 8.86 -0.81
CA THR A 612 7.79 9.77 -1.25
C THR A 612 7.32 11.20 -1.54
N SER A 613 6.03 11.45 -1.40
CA SER A 613 5.44 12.78 -1.61
C SER A 613 5.82 13.82 -0.53
N ASN A 614 6.55 13.40 0.53
CA ASN A 614 7.08 14.29 1.56
C ASN A 614 7.90 15.45 0.96
N VAL A 615 8.64 15.20 -0.13
CA VAL A 615 9.36 16.22 -0.88
C VAL A 615 8.39 17.24 -1.50
N VAL A 616 7.35 16.76 -2.16
CA VAL A 616 6.34 17.61 -2.80
C VAL A 616 5.56 18.44 -1.78
N TYR A 617 5.21 17.86 -0.62
CA TYR A 617 4.56 18.63 0.46
C TYR A 617 5.46 19.76 0.95
N GLY A 618 6.75 19.47 1.13
CA GLY A 618 7.73 20.48 1.52
C GLY A 618 7.85 21.60 0.50
N GLN A 619 7.93 21.26 -0.79
CA GLN A 619 7.98 22.24 -1.88
C GLN A 619 6.76 23.14 -1.94
N LYS A 620 5.57 22.59 -1.68
CA LYS A 620 4.28 23.34 -1.71
C LYS A 620 3.99 24.11 -0.43
N THR A 621 4.75 23.93 0.66
CA THR A 621 4.53 24.59 1.95
C THR A 621 5.61 25.62 2.21
N GLY A 622 5.21 26.83 2.63
CA GLY A 622 6.09 27.94 2.99
C GLY A 622 6.87 27.69 4.28
N ASN A 623 7.52 28.74 4.81
CA ASN A 623 8.17 28.70 6.13
C ASN A 623 7.13 28.41 7.22
N THR A 624 7.50 27.66 8.25
CA THR A 624 6.61 27.24 9.32
C THR A 624 7.10 27.70 10.70
N PRO A 625 6.20 27.88 11.68
CA PRO A 625 6.53 28.41 13.01
C PRO A 625 7.58 27.61 13.81
N ASP A 626 7.87 26.38 13.42
CA ASP A 626 8.94 25.52 13.96
C ASP A 626 10.33 25.81 13.38
N GLY A 627 10.45 26.82 12.50
CA GLY A 627 11.70 27.20 11.83
C GLY A 627 12.04 26.37 10.59
N ARG A 628 11.17 25.47 10.12
CA ARG A 628 11.35 24.77 8.85
C ARG A 628 11.25 25.77 7.69
N ARG A 629 12.20 25.75 6.78
CA ARG A 629 12.21 26.62 5.60
C ARG A 629 11.33 26.07 4.48
N GLY A 630 10.63 26.96 3.80
CA GLY A 630 9.83 26.63 2.62
C GLY A 630 10.66 25.90 1.58
N GLY A 631 10.14 24.81 1.02
CA GLY A 631 10.85 23.92 0.10
C GLY A 631 11.60 22.76 0.76
N THR A 632 11.94 22.85 2.05
CA THR A 632 12.51 21.69 2.78
C THR A 632 11.50 20.54 2.82
N PRO A 633 11.86 19.30 2.44
CA PRO A 633 10.99 18.15 2.56
C PRO A 633 10.40 17.97 3.96
N PHE A 634 9.17 17.46 4.05
CA PHE A 634 8.65 16.99 5.32
C PHE A 634 9.34 15.70 5.73
N ALA A 635 9.30 15.36 7.01
CA ALA A 635 9.63 14.01 7.44
C ALA A 635 8.62 13.00 6.85
N PRO A 636 9.06 11.79 6.48
CA PRO A 636 8.17 10.78 5.94
C PRO A 636 7.23 10.22 7.03
N GLY A 637 5.93 10.17 6.73
CA GLY A 637 4.92 9.58 7.63
C GLY A 637 4.90 10.21 9.01
N ALA A 638 5.04 9.38 10.02
CA ALA A 638 5.05 9.77 11.44
C ALA A 638 6.47 10.09 11.98
N ASN A 639 7.47 10.12 11.11
CA ASN A 639 8.83 10.44 11.51
C ASN A 639 8.94 11.85 12.12
N PRO A 640 9.82 12.03 13.12
CA PRO A 640 10.31 13.36 13.49
C PRO A 640 10.99 14.06 12.31
N MET A 641 10.99 15.38 12.30
CA MET A 641 11.78 16.13 11.32
C MET A 641 13.27 15.82 11.47
N HIS A 642 13.96 15.73 10.34
CA HIS A 642 15.37 15.33 10.27
C HIS A 642 16.24 16.14 11.21
N GLY A 643 17.04 15.45 12.04
CA GLY A 643 17.96 16.04 13.00
C GLY A 643 17.30 16.64 14.26
N ARG A 644 16.00 16.45 14.47
CA ARG A 644 15.28 16.89 15.69
C ARG A 644 15.17 15.81 16.76
N ASP A 645 15.27 14.54 16.40
CA ASP A 645 15.25 13.35 17.26
C ASP A 645 16.64 13.15 17.94
N ARG A 646 16.98 14.02 18.85
CA ARG A 646 18.33 14.13 19.45
C ARG A 646 18.58 13.21 20.63
N LYS A 647 17.53 12.61 21.21
CA LYS A 647 17.63 11.72 22.38
C LYS A 647 17.82 10.24 22.04
N GLY A 648 18.13 9.94 20.76
CA GLY A 648 18.44 8.58 20.27
C GLY A 648 17.23 7.78 19.81
N ALA A 649 17.51 6.56 19.35
CA ALA A 649 16.54 5.67 18.70
C ALA A 649 15.33 5.37 19.58
N VAL A 650 15.56 4.93 20.83
CA VAL A 650 14.47 4.53 21.73
C VAL A 650 13.51 5.68 21.97
N ALA A 651 14.01 6.91 22.19
CA ALA A 651 13.15 8.08 22.41
C ALA A 651 12.30 8.39 21.15
N SER A 652 12.89 8.27 19.95
CA SER A 652 12.17 8.49 18.70
C SER A 652 11.08 7.44 18.46
N LEU A 653 11.42 6.16 18.65
CA LEU A 653 10.47 5.04 18.58
C LEU A 653 9.32 5.21 19.58
N THR A 654 9.62 5.60 20.82
CA THR A 654 8.61 5.81 21.87
C THR A 654 7.65 6.97 21.53
N SER A 655 8.15 8.10 21.01
CA SER A 655 7.29 9.19 20.57
C SER A 655 6.27 8.76 19.52
N VAL A 656 6.73 7.95 18.52
CA VAL A 656 5.84 7.42 17.48
C VAL A 656 4.86 6.38 18.02
N ALA A 657 5.31 5.52 18.94
CA ALA A 657 4.47 4.48 19.56
C ALA A 657 3.33 5.04 20.44
N LYS A 658 3.41 6.32 20.85
CA LYS A 658 2.33 7.03 21.57
C LYS A 658 1.18 7.48 20.66
N LEU A 659 1.39 7.54 19.33
CA LEU A 659 0.35 7.98 18.41
C LEU A 659 -0.84 7.02 18.48
N PRO A 660 -2.09 7.54 18.57
CA PRO A 660 -3.25 6.69 18.85
C PRO A 660 -3.68 5.92 17.59
N PHE A 661 -3.39 4.62 17.53
CA PHE A 661 -3.84 3.73 16.45
C PHE A 661 -5.38 3.71 16.34
N THR A 662 -6.08 3.79 17.46
CA THR A 662 -7.54 3.90 17.50
C THR A 662 -8.09 5.00 16.57
N TYR A 663 -7.36 6.11 16.39
CA TYR A 663 -7.72 7.21 15.47
C TYR A 663 -6.93 7.18 14.16
N ALA A 664 -6.02 6.23 13.96
CA ALA A 664 -5.19 6.11 12.76
C ALA A 664 -5.16 4.67 12.22
N LYS A 665 -6.32 4.01 12.14
CA LYS A 665 -6.48 2.60 11.75
C LYS A 665 -6.07 2.29 10.30
N ASP A 666 -5.86 3.30 9.47
CA ASP A 666 -5.31 3.16 8.13
C ASP A 666 -3.77 3.15 8.11
N GLY A 667 -3.14 3.20 9.29
CA GLY A 667 -1.74 2.96 9.53
C GLY A 667 -0.90 4.18 9.91
N ILE A 668 0.14 3.90 10.71
CA ILE A 668 1.10 4.90 11.22
C ILE A 668 2.49 4.54 10.70
N SER A 669 2.89 5.13 9.58
CA SER A 669 4.15 4.80 8.92
C SER A 669 5.34 5.44 9.63
N TYR A 670 6.27 4.61 10.09
CA TYR A 670 7.56 5.06 10.61
C TYR A 670 8.71 4.39 9.85
N THR A 671 9.72 5.18 9.47
CA THR A 671 10.92 4.70 8.78
C THR A 671 12.15 4.95 9.66
N PHE A 672 12.80 3.88 10.05
CA PHE A 672 13.97 3.88 10.91
C PHE A 672 15.22 3.50 10.13
N SER A 673 16.28 4.31 10.24
CA SER A 673 17.56 4.03 9.60
C SER A 673 18.65 3.89 10.66
N ILE A 674 19.40 2.79 10.60
CA ILE A 674 20.43 2.47 11.55
C ILE A 674 21.71 2.00 10.84
N VAL A 675 22.87 2.44 11.31
CA VAL A 675 24.14 1.93 10.78
C VAL A 675 24.38 0.50 11.29
N PRO A 676 24.96 -0.39 10.48
CA PRO A 676 25.17 -1.79 10.87
C PRO A 676 25.94 -1.96 12.17
N GLN A 677 26.92 -1.08 12.41
CA GLN A 677 27.77 -1.11 13.61
C GLN A 677 27.00 -0.79 14.90
N ALA A 678 25.94 0.04 14.81
CA ALA A 678 25.08 0.35 15.96
C ALA A 678 24.24 -0.87 16.39
N LEU A 679 23.91 -1.76 15.47
CA LEU A 679 23.26 -3.04 15.81
C LEU A 679 24.19 -4.05 16.48
N GLY A 680 25.50 -3.94 16.31
CA GLY A 680 26.44 -4.85 16.96
C GLY A 680 27.68 -5.19 16.13
N LYS A 681 28.63 -5.90 16.76
CA LYS A 681 29.93 -6.20 16.19
C LYS A 681 29.91 -7.33 15.16
N ASP A 682 29.05 -8.33 15.38
CA ASP A 682 28.93 -9.52 14.53
C ASP A 682 27.48 -9.77 14.14
N GLU A 683 27.27 -10.71 13.24
CA GLU A 683 25.96 -11.00 12.66
C GLU A 683 24.94 -11.49 13.70
N LEU A 684 25.35 -12.35 14.62
CA LEU A 684 24.44 -12.90 15.64
C LEU A 684 23.97 -11.81 16.60
N VAL A 685 24.87 -10.93 17.03
CA VAL A 685 24.54 -9.79 17.89
C VAL A 685 23.62 -8.82 17.15
N ARG A 686 23.88 -8.52 15.87
CA ARG A 686 23.04 -7.63 15.06
C ARG A 686 21.61 -8.17 14.92
N LYS A 687 21.47 -9.46 14.60
CA LYS A 687 20.16 -10.12 14.52
C LYS A 687 19.42 -10.05 15.85
N THR A 688 20.08 -10.37 16.93
CA THR A 688 19.49 -10.37 18.27
C THR A 688 19.06 -8.98 18.71
N ASN A 689 19.87 -7.96 18.45
CA ASN A 689 19.57 -6.58 18.82
C ASN A 689 18.43 -6.01 17.96
N LEU A 690 18.35 -6.35 16.67
CA LEU A 690 17.22 -5.93 15.83
C LEU A 690 15.92 -6.62 16.29
N VAL A 691 15.96 -7.90 16.67
CA VAL A 691 14.79 -8.59 17.25
C VAL A 691 14.33 -7.89 18.53
N GLY A 692 15.27 -7.58 19.45
CA GLY A 692 14.94 -6.88 20.69
C GLY A 692 14.35 -5.48 20.48
N LEU A 693 14.85 -4.76 19.46
CA LEU A 693 14.31 -3.45 19.10
C LEU A 693 12.89 -3.56 18.54
N LEU A 694 12.60 -4.56 17.71
CA LEU A 694 11.27 -4.82 17.17
C LEU A 694 10.30 -5.27 18.28
N ASP A 695 10.72 -6.18 19.15
CA ASP A 695 9.91 -6.61 20.30
C ASP A 695 9.56 -5.40 21.19
N GLY A 696 10.54 -4.55 21.50
CA GLY A 696 10.31 -3.35 22.32
C GLY A 696 9.42 -2.28 21.64
N TYR A 697 9.54 -2.08 20.34
CA TYR A 697 8.73 -1.09 19.62
C TYR A 697 7.26 -1.52 19.49
N PHE A 698 7.01 -2.80 19.26
CA PHE A 698 5.67 -3.36 19.11
C PHE A 698 5.04 -3.80 20.42
N HIS A 699 5.79 -3.71 21.53
CA HIS A 699 5.27 -4.05 22.85
C HIS A 699 4.10 -3.16 23.24
N HIS A 700 3.05 -3.77 23.79
CA HIS A 700 1.86 -3.10 24.26
C HIS A 700 1.87 -2.98 25.78
N GLU A 701 1.67 -1.77 26.29
CA GLU A 701 1.45 -1.48 27.72
C GLU A 701 0.11 -0.79 27.94
N ALA A 702 -0.38 -0.75 29.17
CA ALA A 702 -1.70 -0.23 29.52
C ALA A 702 -2.00 1.21 29.04
N THR A 703 -0.96 2.03 28.79
CA THR A 703 -1.08 3.44 28.38
C THR A 703 -0.51 3.73 26.99
N ILE A 704 0.12 2.75 26.34
CA ILE A 704 0.74 2.88 25.02
C ILE A 704 0.29 1.69 24.18
N GLU A 705 -0.38 1.96 23.06
CA GLU A 705 -0.85 0.91 22.15
C GLU A 705 0.30 0.15 21.45
N GLY A 706 1.53 0.65 21.55
CA GLY A 706 2.70 0.18 20.84
C GLY A 706 2.82 0.78 19.45
N GLY A 707 3.99 0.59 18.80
CA GLY A 707 4.15 0.96 17.40
C GLY A 707 3.24 0.11 16.51
N GLN A 708 2.72 0.68 15.44
CA GLN A 708 1.89 -0.07 14.49
C GLN A 708 2.72 -0.61 13.34
N HIS A 709 3.58 0.21 12.72
CA HIS A 709 4.36 -0.14 11.53
C HIS A 709 5.80 0.35 11.64
N LEU A 710 6.75 -0.42 11.10
CA LEU A 710 8.15 -0.03 11.03
C LEU A 710 8.79 -0.45 9.71
N ASN A 711 9.35 0.52 8.98
CA ASN A 711 10.38 0.28 7.97
C ASN A 711 11.76 0.30 8.60
N VAL A 712 12.60 -0.66 8.27
CA VAL A 712 13.99 -0.73 8.76
C VAL A 712 14.97 -0.65 7.59
N ASN A 713 15.82 0.37 7.59
CA ASN A 713 16.98 0.49 6.72
C ASN A 713 18.26 0.22 7.52
N VAL A 714 19.04 -0.76 7.11
CA VAL A 714 20.34 -1.04 7.72
C VAL A 714 21.43 -0.67 6.71
N MET A 715 21.93 0.56 6.80
CA MET A 715 22.90 1.12 5.85
C MET A 715 23.61 2.34 6.44
N ASN A 716 24.64 2.82 5.78
CA ASN A 716 25.31 4.04 6.15
C ASN A 716 25.22 5.10 5.04
N ARG A 717 25.52 6.35 5.41
CA ARG A 717 25.45 7.49 4.50
C ARG A 717 26.48 7.40 3.39
N GLU A 718 27.66 6.88 3.68
CA GLU A 718 28.77 6.74 2.75
C GLU A 718 28.39 5.82 1.58
N MET A 719 27.72 4.71 1.86
CA MET A 719 27.22 3.79 0.82
C MET A 719 26.21 4.48 -0.12
N LEU A 720 25.33 5.32 0.41
CA LEU A 720 24.36 6.07 -0.41
C LEU A 720 25.04 7.13 -1.27
N LEU A 721 26.06 7.81 -0.75
CA LEU A 721 26.85 8.77 -1.52
C LEU A 721 27.64 8.07 -2.63
N ASP A 722 28.20 6.90 -2.35
CA ASP A 722 28.89 6.09 -3.35
C ASP A 722 27.92 5.56 -4.42
N ALA A 723 26.72 5.14 -4.03
CA ALA A 723 25.66 4.72 -4.97
C ALA A 723 25.19 5.86 -5.89
N ILE A 724 25.29 7.12 -5.46
CA ILE A 724 25.04 8.28 -6.31
C ILE A 724 26.17 8.51 -7.31
N ALA A 725 27.43 8.31 -6.87
CA ALA A 725 28.60 8.51 -7.70
C ALA A 725 28.83 7.37 -8.69
N HIS A 726 28.49 6.15 -8.28
CA HIS A 726 28.74 4.90 -9.01
C HIS A 726 27.47 3.99 -9.04
N PRO A 727 26.37 4.44 -9.66
CA PRO A 727 25.09 3.70 -9.64
C PRO A 727 25.19 2.29 -10.26
N GLU A 728 26.12 2.07 -11.17
CA GLU A 728 26.40 0.77 -11.78
C GLU A 728 26.85 -0.30 -10.79
N ASN A 729 27.46 0.09 -9.67
CA ASN A 729 27.90 -0.81 -8.60
C ASN A 729 26.71 -1.24 -7.69
N TYR A 730 25.58 -0.53 -7.76
CA TYR A 730 24.42 -0.70 -6.86
C TYR A 730 23.10 -0.93 -7.63
N PRO A 731 23.02 -1.85 -8.61
CA PRO A 731 21.86 -1.99 -9.48
C PRO A 731 20.60 -2.43 -8.75
N ASN A 732 20.74 -3.07 -7.60
CA ASN A 732 19.64 -3.63 -6.80
C ASN A 732 19.53 -2.99 -5.40
N LEU A 733 20.26 -1.89 -5.14
CA LEU A 733 20.18 -1.22 -3.84
C LEU A 733 18.74 -0.79 -3.57
N THR A 734 18.12 -1.45 -2.60
CA THR A 734 16.76 -1.21 -2.19
C THR A 734 16.76 -0.40 -0.89
N ILE A 735 15.90 0.58 -0.83
CA ILE A 735 15.72 1.44 0.35
C ILE A 735 14.25 1.53 0.71
N ARG A 736 13.96 1.45 2.02
CA ARG A 736 12.65 1.73 2.59
C ARG A 736 12.45 3.24 2.67
N VAL A 737 11.36 3.74 2.15
CA VAL A 737 11.11 5.19 2.07
C VAL A 737 10.00 5.66 3.01
N SER A 738 8.80 5.17 2.86
CA SER A 738 7.66 5.45 3.75
C SER A 738 6.54 4.46 3.42
N GLY A 739 6.47 3.34 4.14
CA GLY A 739 5.49 2.28 3.93
C GLY A 739 5.78 1.34 2.76
N TYR A 740 6.82 1.60 1.96
CA TYR A 740 7.26 0.71 0.87
C TYR A 740 8.74 0.91 0.56
N ALA A 741 9.28 0.06 -0.30
CA ALA A 741 10.65 0.15 -0.76
C ALA A 741 10.73 0.62 -2.21
N VAL A 742 11.86 1.19 -2.56
CA VAL A 742 12.20 1.59 -3.93
C VAL A 742 13.66 1.22 -4.23
N ARG A 743 14.02 1.17 -5.50
CA ARG A 743 15.43 1.15 -5.88
C ARG A 743 16.00 2.56 -5.71
N PHE A 744 17.10 2.68 -4.99
CA PHE A 744 17.70 3.97 -4.69
C PHE A 744 18.06 4.76 -5.97
N ASN A 745 18.50 4.05 -7.02
CA ASN A 745 18.84 4.67 -8.30
C ASN A 745 17.62 5.09 -9.14
N ALA A 746 16.40 4.69 -8.75
CA ALA A 746 15.15 5.15 -9.38
C ALA A 746 14.60 6.44 -8.75
N LEU A 747 15.15 6.87 -7.62
CA LEU A 747 14.81 8.13 -6.96
C LEU A 747 15.31 9.34 -7.75
N THR A 748 14.54 10.43 -7.74
CA THR A 748 15.07 11.73 -8.22
C THR A 748 16.20 12.20 -7.32
N ARG A 749 17.00 13.15 -7.82
CA ARG A 749 18.13 13.69 -7.06
C ARG A 749 17.68 14.31 -5.73
N GLU A 750 16.56 15.01 -5.71
CA GLU A 750 15.97 15.62 -4.52
C GLU A 750 15.54 14.55 -3.52
N GLN A 751 14.94 13.46 -3.99
CA GLN A 751 14.55 12.33 -3.13
C GLN A 751 15.76 11.57 -2.59
N GLN A 752 16.82 11.38 -3.39
CA GLN A 752 18.08 10.81 -2.93
C GLN A 752 18.70 11.68 -1.82
N GLN A 753 18.69 13.00 -2.00
CA GLN A 753 19.19 13.95 -0.99
C GLN A 753 18.33 13.92 0.29
N ASP A 754 16.99 13.83 0.17
CA ASP A 754 16.11 13.65 1.32
C ASP A 754 16.50 12.41 2.13
N VAL A 755 16.66 11.26 1.46
CA VAL A 755 17.08 10.02 2.11
C VAL A 755 18.42 10.15 2.83
N ILE A 756 19.42 10.79 2.19
CA ILE A 756 20.74 10.99 2.77
C ILE A 756 20.69 11.96 3.97
N SER A 757 19.73 12.89 3.97
CA SER A 757 19.56 13.86 5.07
C SER A 757 18.85 13.31 6.29
N ARG A 758 18.21 12.12 6.18
CA ARG A 758 17.52 11.47 7.29
C ARG A 758 18.48 11.12 8.43
N THR A 759 17.92 11.00 9.62
CA THR A 759 18.71 10.57 10.78
C THR A 759 19.17 9.13 10.59
N PHE A 760 20.46 8.88 10.68
CA PHE A 760 21.05 7.54 10.76
C PHE A 760 21.49 7.30 12.20
N THR A 761 20.82 6.40 12.86
CA THR A 761 21.09 6.06 14.26
C THR A 761 22.47 5.43 14.39
N GLN A 762 23.33 6.05 15.20
CA GLN A 762 24.74 5.65 15.43
C GLN A 762 24.90 4.74 16.66
N ALA A 763 23.90 4.72 17.55
CA ALA A 763 23.84 3.87 18.74
C ALA A 763 22.38 3.62 19.12
N ILE A 764 22.11 2.43 19.67
CA ILE A 764 20.79 2.05 20.20
C ILE A 764 20.62 2.64 21.60
#